data_24e46ce0c4c5f8ad61472045d5a9ff77
#
_entry.id   24e46ce0c4c5f8ad61472045d5a9ff77
#
_cell.length_a   1.000
_cell.length_b   1.000
_cell.length_c   1.000
_cell.angle_alpha   90.00
_cell.angle_beta   90.00
_cell.angle_gamma   90.00
#
_symmetry.space_group_name_H-M   'P 1'
#
loop_
_entity.id
_entity.type
_entity.pdbx_description
1 polymer ?
#
loop_
_entity_poly.entity_id
_entity_poly.type
_entity_poly.pdbx_seq_one_letter_code
_entity_poly.pdbx_strand_id
1 'polypeptide(L)'
;MFKKFNWIQQHDLKDCGPACLAMISRHYGLSISISKIREIAGTDLQGTNVQGLLESAERLGFDTKGVRVTELKSLYEVPLPAIAHVNMPGGLLHYVVIYKVKKKKVYVADPAKGLVTYSLEDFCKIWTGILVLLIPGQKFEKGKVSQGTFTRFLSLLKPQKHLLFPIFLASIFFNIFGLLGAFYFKFLIDDIVANQLLQTLHIVSIGVIILYIFKVVLSYFRTHLILYLSRRIDVQLMLGYYRHVVGLPMSFFETRKVGEIISRFMDAGKIRDALSTITVTLMIDTLMVTLGAILLYIHSPTLFGVTLLLVPFYIGIIFIFHKPYQNINREEMESNAKLTSYLVESLNGIATVKSYNAEKEVFFQTESRFVKLLNHVFKRGMLSNLQGSVKMGLELIGGTVILWVGAIQVLDGNMTIGELITYNALLAYFLDPIENLIGIQPTMQSALVAGERLNEIFDLDPEKGEKEYNKVSPKQLSGSIACSNVTFRYGTRKNVLNAVSFSIDSGNQIAFVGESGSGKTTISKLLMGYYEPQQGDIYYDDYHIKEINRTDLRNRIAYVSQESFFFSGSIFDNLRFGLEYQVTLEDIIQVCKDAAVHDFISELPLRYETLLEENASNLSGGQRQRLAIARALLKKPDILILDEATSNLDSTTEKHIIDMLRELRNKGITVIMIAHRLSTIQHANKIFVMEKGTIIEQGSHEKLLFEKGEYYRLWKNQTVHAEHIESQSYAMWGNQDE
;
A
#
# COMPACT_ATOMS: atom_id res chain seq x y z
N MET A 1 -3.75 6.46 -35.21
CA MET A 1 -5.20 6.47 -34.93
C MET A 1 -5.55 6.46 -33.45
N PHE A 2 -4.69 5.95 -32.58
CA PHE A 2 -4.89 5.84 -31.12
C PHE A 2 -4.39 7.05 -30.30
N LYS A 3 -3.75 8.05 -30.88
CA LYS A 3 -3.19 9.23 -30.16
C LYS A 3 -4.20 10.09 -29.35
N LYS A 4 -5.51 9.79 -29.47
CA LYS A 4 -6.60 10.51 -28.77
C LYS A 4 -7.25 9.71 -27.63
N PHE A 5 -6.89 8.43 -27.41
CA PHE A 5 -7.50 7.58 -26.40
C PHE A 5 -6.58 7.47 -25.18
N ASN A 6 -7.09 7.85 -24.03
CA ASN A 6 -6.38 7.69 -22.76
C ASN A 6 -6.44 6.22 -22.34
N TRP A 7 -5.30 5.62 -22.06
CA TRP A 7 -5.19 4.31 -21.48
C TRP A 7 -4.47 4.39 -20.15
N ILE A 8 -5.03 3.73 -19.15
CA ILE A 8 -4.47 3.62 -17.80
C ILE A 8 -4.47 2.13 -17.46
N GLN A 9 -3.32 1.61 -17.11
CA GLN A 9 -3.18 0.20 -16.72
C GLN A 9 -3.72 0.00 -15.32
N GLN A 10 -4.46 -1.09 -15.09
CA GLN A 10 -4.85 -1.53 -13.76
C GLN A 10 -3.62 -2.00 -12.97
N HIS A 11 -3.67 -1.87 -11.65
CA HIS A 11 -2.57 -2.24 -10.77
C HIS A 11 -2.78 -3.61 -10.12
N ASP A 12 -4.03 -4.02 -9.94
CA ASP A 12 -4.44 -5.33 -9.49
C ASP A 12 -5.56 -5.88 -10.40
N LEU A 13 -5.79 -7.19 -10.37
CA LEU A 13 -6.87 -7.84 -11.13
C LEU A 13 -8.26 -7.28 -10.81
N LYS A 14 -8.42 -6.68 -9.63
CA LYS A 14 -9.67 -6.11 -9.11
C LYS A 14 -9.91 -4.66 -9.51
N ASP A 15 -8.89 -4.00 -10.05
CA ASP A 15 -8.91 -2.57 -10.38
C ASP A 15 -9.44 -2.26 -11.78
N CYS A 16 -9.92 -3.26 -12.53
CA CYS A 16 -10.39 -3.05 -13.90
C CYS A 16 -11.51 -2.00 -13.99
N GLY A 17 -12.48 -2.01 -13.07
CA GLY A 17 -13.55 -1.02 -12.99
C GLY A 17 -13.04 0.39 -12.68
N PRO A 18 -12.32 0.60 -11.56
CA PRO A 18 -11.70 1.87 -11.23
C PRO A 18 -10.78 2.42 -12.32
N ALA A 19 -9.97 1.56 -12.97
CA ALA A 19 -9.11 1.97 -14.08
C ALA A 19 -9.91 2.44 -15.30
N CYS A 20 -11.03 1.77 -15.63
CA CYS A 20 -11.93 2.22 -16.68
C CYS A 20 -12.54 3.60 -16.37
N LEU A 21 -12.98 3.82 -15.14
CA LEU A 21 -13.53 5.12 -14.72
C LEU A 21 -12.45 6.20 -14.72
N ALA A 22 -11.20 5.90 -14.30
CA ALA A 22 -10.07 6.81 -14.39
C ALA A 22 -9.75 7.21 -15.85
N MET A 23 -9.82 6.25 -16.80
CA MET A 23 -9.63 6.52 -18.23
C MET A 23 -10.69 7.47 -18.78
N ILE A 24 -11.96 7.27 -18.44
CA ILE A 24 -13.07 8.14 -18.86
C ILE A 24 -12.96 9.51 -18.21
N SER A 25 -12.69 9.57 -16.89
CA SER A 25 -12.48 10.83 -16.18
C SER A 25 -11.37 11.67 -16.83
N ARG A 26 -10.24 11.02 -17.17
CA ARG A 26 -9.12 11.67 -17.87
C ARG A 26 -9.48 12.11 -19.29
N HIS A 27 -10.36 11.38 -19.99
CA HIS A 27 -10.87 11.77 -21.29
C HIS A 27 -11.61 13.11 -21.24
N TYR A 28 -12.39 13.33 -20.19
CA TYR A 28 -13.12 14.57 -19.97
C TYR A 28 -12.33 15.68 -19.22
N GLY A 29 -11.08 15.38 -18.82
CA GLY A 29 -10.15 16.37 -18.25
C GLY A 29 -10.01 16.33 -16.73
N LEU A 30 -10.54 15.31 -16.06
CA LEU A 30 -10.34 15.07 -14.63
C LEU A 30 -9.28 13.99 -14.45
N SER A 31 -8.15 14.32 -13.80
CA SER A 31 -7.09 13.36 -13.47
C SER A 31 -7.22 12.94 -12.01
N ILE A 32 -7.59 11.69 -11.78
CA ILE A 32 -7.78 11.07 -10.46
C ILE A 32 -7.08 9.71 -10.43
N SER A 33 -6.54 9.33 -9.26
CA SER A 33 -5.85 8.05 -9.09
C SER A 33 -6.84 6.87 -9.03
N ILE A 34 -6.39 5.68 -9.48
CA ILE A 34 -7.18 4.44 -9.41
C ILE A 34 -7.55 4.13 -7.95
N SER A 35 -6.62 4.35 -7.00
CA SER A 35 -6.85 4.08 -5.58
C SER A 35 -7.96 4.94 -4.98
N LYS A 36 -8.05 6.22 -5.39
CA LYS A 36 -9.14 7.11 -4.93
C LYS A 36 -10.49 6.67 -5.50
N ILE A 37 -10.53 6.28 -6.78
CA ILE A 37 -11.75 5.72 -7.38
C ILE A 37 -12.11 4.39 -6.71
N ARG A 38 -11.14 3.53 -6.42
CA ARG A 38 -11.34 2.26 -5.71
C ARG A 38 -12.02 2.46 -4.34
N GLU A 39 -11.55 3.48 -3.59
CA GLU A 39 -12.15 3.87 -2.31
C GLU A 39 -13.62 4.29 -2.48
N ILE A 40 -13.87 5.23 -3.42
CA ILE A 40 -15.21 5.76 -3.68
C ILE A 40 -16.16 4.68 -4.22
N ALA A 41 -15.66 3.78 -5.07
CA ALA A 41 -16.43 2.69 -5.67
C ALA A 41 -16.67 1.51 -4.72
N GLY A 42 -16.08 1.53 -3.52
CA GLY A 42 -16.18 0.43 -2.57
C GLY A 42 -15.65 -0.89 -3.13
N THR A 43 -14.57 -0.84 -3.93
CA THR A 43 -13.93 -2.03 -4.50
C THR A 43 -13.36 -2.89 -3.39
N ASP A 44 -13.71 -4.16 -3.37
CA ASP A 44 -13.27 -5.12 -2.35
C ASP A 44 -12.43 -6.28 -2.92
N LEU A 45 -12.31 -7.36 -2.13
CA LEU A 45 -11.56 -8.55 -2.53
C LEU A 45 -12.16 -9.30 -3.73
N GLN A 46 -13.42 -9.06 -4.12
CA GLN A 46 -14.08 -9.64 -5.30
C GLN A 46 -14.10 -8.69 -6.50
N GLY A 47 -13.66 -7.43 -6.34
CA GLY A 47 -13.62 -6.41 -7.37
C GLY A 47 -14.71 -5.34 -7.21
N THR A 48 -15.02 -4.62 -8.28
CA THR A 48 -16.04 -3.57 -8.32
C THR A 48 -17.27 -4.07 -9.06
N ASN A 49 -18.45 -3.90 -8.48
CA ASN A 49 -19.70 -4.16 -9.19
C ASN A 49 -20.19 -2.94 -9.99
N VAL A 50 -21.19 -3.12 -10.84
CA VAL A 50 -21.76 -2.05 -11.68
C VAL A 50 -22.29 -0.90 -10.81
N GLN A 51 -22.95 -1.21 -9.69
CA GLN A 51 -23.50 -0.22 -8.75
C GLN A 51 -22.40 0.69 -8.20
N GLY A 52 -21.25 0.11 -7.81
CA GLY A 52 -20.10 0.87 -7.33
C GLY A 52 -19.51 1.80 -8.38
N LEU A 53 -19.50 1.38 -9.64
CA LEU A 53 -19.07 2.25 -10.75
C LEU A 53 -20.04 3.41 -10.97
N LEU A 54 -21.35 3.17 -10.90
CA LEU A 54 -22.36 4.21 -11.03
C LEU A 54 -22.24 5.24 -9.89
N GLU A 55 -22.27 4.78 -8.64
CA GLU A 55 -22.15 5.65 -7.47
C GLU A 55 -20.86 6.45 -7.43
N SER A 56 -19.73 5.82 -7.81
CA SER A 56 -18.45 6.53 -7.86
C SER A 56 -18.42 7.59 -8.97
N ALA A 57 -18.98 7.30 -10.12
CA ALA A 57 -19.05 8.25 -11.22
C ALA A 57 -19.98 9.43 -10.90
N GLU A 58 -21.12 9.20 -10.22
CA GLU A 58 -22.01 10.27 -9.72
C GLU A 58 -21.30 11.17 -8.72
N ARG A 59 -20.53 10.61 -7.78
CA ARG A 59 -19.71 11.39 -6.83
C ARG A 59 -18.64 12.24 -7.52
N LEU A 60 -18.15 11.79 -8.68
CA LEU A 60 -17.23 12.56 -9.53
C LEU A 60 -17.94 13.60 -10.42
N GLY A 61 -19.27 13.70 -10.32
CA GLY A 61 -20.08 14.68 -11.04
C GLY A 61 -20.54 14.24 -12.44
N PHE A 62 -20.45 12.95 -12.76
CA PHE A 62 -21.03 12.38 -13.99
C PHE A 62 -22.52 12.09 -13.80
N ASP A 63 -23.29 12.31 -14.85
CA ASP A 63 -24.61 11.70 -14.98
C ASP A 63 -24.43 10.28 -15.51
N THR A 64 -24.96 9.29 -14.80
CA THR A 64 -24.67 7.87 -15.06
C THR A 64 -25.91 7.05 -15.33
N LYS A 65 -25.77 6.01 -16.18
CA LYS A 65 -26.83 5.02 -16.39
C LYS A 65 -26.24 3.64 -16.68
N GLY A 66 -26.62 2.65 -15.88
CA GLY A 66 -26.38 1.23 -16.20
C GLY A 66 -27.46 0.71 -17.15
N VAL A 67 -27.06 0.17 -18.29
CA VAL A 67 -27.98 -0.36 -19.28
C VAL A 67 -27.60 -1.79 -19.67
N ARG A 68 -28.61 -2.62 -19.93
CA ARG A 68 -28.44 -3.92 -20.54
C ARG A 68 -28.91 -3.85 -21.99
N VAL A 69 -27.99 -4.03 -22.90
CA VAL A 69 -28.23 -3.93 -24.34
C VAL A 69 -28.47 -5.32 -24.89
N THR A 70 -29.59 -5.50 -25.56
CA THR A 70 -29.97 -6.79 -26.18
C THR A 70 -29.70 -6.80 -27.68
N GLU A 71 -29.68 -5.62 -28.31
CA GLU A 71 -29.47 -5.50 -29.77
C GLU A 71 -28.13 -4.84 -30.09
N LEU A 72 -27.35 -5.47 -30.96
CA LEU A 72 -26.04 -4.98 -31.40
C LEU A 72 -26.05 -3.60 -32.06
N LYS A 73 -27.18 -3.23 -32.72
CA LYS A 73 -27.34 -1.91 -33.37
C LYS A 73 -27.26 -0.77 -32.36
N SER A 74 -27.75 -0.97 -31.16
CA SER A 74 -27.73 0.05 -30.09
C SER A 74 -26.34 0.47 -29.66
N LEU A 75 -25.30 -0.34 -29.94
CA LEU A 75 -23.89 0.03 -29.67
C LEU A 75 -23.40 1.24 -30.50
N TYR A 76 -24.10 1.56 -31.61
CA TYR A 76 -23.79 2.73 -32.46
C TYR A 76 -24.47 4.02 -31.97
N GLU A 77 -25.50 3.89 -31.11
CA GLU A 77 -26.36 4.98 -30.68
C GLU A 77 -26.03 5.46 -29.24
N VAL A 78 -25.28 4.66 -28.47
CA VAL A 78 -24.92 5.02 -27.10
C VAL A 78 -23.81 6.08 -27.06
N PRO A 79 -23.84 6.97 -26.06
CA PRO A 79 -22.76 7.93 -25.84
C PRO A 79 -21.44 7.22 -25.51
N LEU A 80 -20.37 7.60 -26.20
CA LEU A 80 -19.01 7.07 -25.99
C LEU A 80 -18.06 8.17 -25.54
N PRO A 81 -17.10 7.89 -24.66
CA PRO A 81 -16.69 6.56 -24.17
C PRO A 81 -17.64 5.99 -23.11
N ALA A 82 -17.76 4.64 -23.10
CA ALA A 82 -18.58 3.90 -22.15
C ALA A 82 -17.80 2.70 -21.57
N ILE A 83 -18.14 2.27 -20.33
CA ILE A 83 -17.54 1.07 -19.73
C ILE A 83 -18.39 -0.14 -20.10
N ALA A 84 -17.77 -1.17 -20.67
CA ALA A 84 -18.41 -2.44 -21.00
C ALA A 84 -17.95 -3.54 -20.03
N HIS A 85 -18.90 -4.36 -19.57
CA HIS A 85 -18.61 -5.56 -18.80
C HIS A 85 -18.42 -6.74 -19.76
N VAL A 86 -17.31 -7.44 -19.62
CA VAL A 86 -16.93 -8.54 -20.51
C VAL A 86 -16.58 -9.80 -19.72
N ASN A 87 -16.78 -10.96 -20.32
CA ASN A 87 -16.36 -12.26 -19.81
C ASN A 87 -15.17 -12.74 -20.64
N MET A 88 -13.99 -12.74 -20.07
CA MET A 88 -12.77 -13.13 -20.73
C MET A 88 -12.62 -14.66 -20.80
N PRO A 89 -11.82 -15.21 -21.72
CA PRO A 89 -11.50 -16.63 -21.74
C PRO A 89 -11.02 -17.11 -20.36
N GLY A 90 -11.59 -18.22 -19.86
CA GLY A 90 -11.36 -18.71 -18.49
C GLY A 90 -12.39 -18.25 -17.46
N GLY A 91 -13.48 -17.55 -17.89
CA GLY A 91 -14.59 -17.14 -17.00
C GLY A 91 -14.30 -15.91 -16.15
N LEU A 92 -13.20 -15.20 -16.40
CA LEU A 92 -12.84 -13.99 -15.68
C LEU A 92 -13.73 -12.81 -16.11
N LEU A 93 -14.53 -12.31 -15.17
CA LEU A 93 -15.32 -11.09 -15.37
C LEU A 93 -14.41 -9.86 -15.36
N HIS A 94 -14.58 -8.97 -16.34
CA HIS A 94 -13.67 -7.84 -16.55
C HIS A 94 -14.41 -6.61 -17.08
N TYR A 95 -13.84 -5.41 -16.86
CA TYR A 95 -14.34 -4.16 -17.42
C TYR A 95 -13.34 -3.60 -18.43
N VAL A 96 -13.88 -3.03 -19.51
CA VAL A 96 -13.11 -2.36 -20.57
C VAL A 96 -13.80 -1.07 -21.00
N VAL A 97 -13.06 -0.11 -21.54
CA VAL A 97 -13.64 1.14 -22.08
C VAL A 97 -13.79 1.03 -23.59
N ILE A 98 -15.02 1.24 -24.10
CA ILE A 98 -15.27 1.41 -25.52
C ILE A 98 -15.13 2.90 -25.84
N TYR A 99 -14.12 3.25 -26.65
CA TYR A 99 -13.93 4.63 -27.09
C TYR A 99 -14.65 4.95 -28.40
N LYS A 100 -14.77 3.97 -29.26
CA LYS A 100 -15.36 4.18 -30.61
C LYS A 100 -15.84 2.89 -31.23
N VAL A 101 -16.96 2.95 -31.92
CA VAL A 101 -17.46 1.88 -32.81
C VAL A 101 -17.52 2.42 -34.24
N LYS A 102 -16.88 1.78 -35.18
CA LYS A 102 -16.85 2.21 -36.60
C LYS A 102 -16.63 1.03 -37.56
N LYS A 103 -17.45 0.93 -38.62
CA LYS A 103 -17.28 -0.06 -39.69
C LYS A 103 -17.05 -1.50 -39.19
N LYS A 104 -17.94 -2.01 -38.35
CA LYS A 104 -17.84 -3.35 -37.71
C LYS A 104 -16.59 -3.57 -36.85
N LYS A 105 -15.89 -2.52 -36.43
CA LYS A 105 -14.75 -2.58 -35.51
C LYS A 105 -15.06 -1.82 -34.23
N VAL A 106 -14.69 -2.40 -33.06
CA VAL A 106 -14.80 -1.81 -31.73
C VAL A 106 -13.40 -1.47 -31.22
N TYR A 107 -13.17 -0.19 -30.91
CA TYR A 107 -11.92 0.30 -30.35
C TYR A 107 -12.04 0.33 -28.85
N VAL A 108 -11.27 -0.52 -28.20
CA VAL A 108 -11.37 -0.80 -26.77
C VAL A 108 -10.06 -0.45 -26.09
N ALA A 109 -10.15 0.21 -24.93
CA ALA A 109 -9.04 0.28 -23.98
C ALA A 109 -9.28 -0.76 -22.88
N ASP A 110 -8.46 -1.79 -22.89
CA ASP A 110 -8.44 -2.84 -21.87
C ASP A 110 -7.42 -2.46 -20.79
N PRO A 111 -7.83 -2.27 -19.53
CA PRO A 111 -6.91 -1.93 -18.45
C PRO A 111 -5.76 -2.91 -18.27
N ALA A 112 -5.96 -4.19 -18.64
CA ALA A 112 -4.94 -5.23 -18.52
C ALA A 112 -4.01 -5.34 -19.73
N LYS A 113 -4.55 -5.08 -20.97
CA LYS A 113 -3.85 -5.39 -22.23
C LYS A 113 -3.41 -4.17 -23.03
N GLY A 114 -4.04 -3.02 -22.82
CA GLY A 114 -3.78 -1.83 -23.62
C GLY A 114 -4.91 -1.49 -24.60
N LEU A 115 -4.56 -0.74 -25.64
CA LEU A 115 -5.51 -0.36 -26.70
C LEU A 115 -5.64 -1.51 -27.70
N VAL A 116 -6.81 -2.12 -27.75
CA VAL A 116 -7.12 -3.29 -28.58
C VAL A 116 -8.25 -2.95 -29.56
N THR A 117 -8.22 -3.51 -30.73
CA THR A 117 -9.32 -3.41 -31.71
C THR A 117 -9.89 -4.79 -31.96
N TYR A 118 -11.17 -4.97 -31.65
CA TYR A 118 -11.90 -6.19 -31.90
C TYR A 118 -12.77 -6.03 -33.19
N SER A 119 -13.06 -7.16 -33.86
CA SER A 119 -14.22 -7.19 -34.74
C SER A 119 -15.50 -7.08 -33.89
N LEU A 120 -16.60 -6.59 -34.47
CA LEU A 120 -17.87 -6.52 -33.75
C LEU A 120 -18.32 -7.91 -33.26
N GLU A 121 -18.11 -8.94 -34.08
CA GLU A 121 -18.46 -10.32 -33.77
C GLU A 121 -17.63 -10.89 -32.61
N ASP A 122 -16.31 -10.67 -32.61
CA ASP A 122 -15.44 -11.15 -31.53
C ASP A 122 -15.66 -10.41 -30.24
N PHE A 123 -15.96 -9.11 -30.30
CA PHE A 123 -16.32 -8.35 -29.11
C PHE A 123 -17.61 -8.88 -28.47
N CYS A 124 -18.60 -9.21 -29.29
CA CYS A 124 -19.88 -9.75 -28.82
C CYS A 124 -19.77 -11.12 -28.14
N LYS A 125 -18.78 -11.93 -28.51
CA LYS A 125 -18.54 -13.23 -27.88
C LYS A 125 -18.09 -13.09 -26.42
N ILE A 126 -17.41 -11.98 -26.09
CA ILE A 126 -16.91 -11.71 -24.74
C ILE A 126 -17.79 -10.72 -23.97
N TRP A 127 -18.63 -9.95 -24.63
CA TRP A 127 -19.46 -8.93 -24.00
C TRP A 127 -20.69 -9.54 -23.32
N THR A 128 -20.96 -9.13 -22.08
CA THR A 128 -22.12 -9.62 -21.29
C THR A 128 -23.43 -8.86 -21.57
N GLY A 129 -23.41 -7.89 -22.48
CA GLY A 129 -24.55 -7.01 -22.77
C GLY A 129 -24.69 -5.82 -21.80
N ILE A 130 -23.85 -5.69 -20.80
CA ILE A 130 -23.92 -4.62 -19.81
C ILE A 130 -22.98 -3.47 -20.21
N LEU A 131 -23.53 -2.24 -20.18
CA LEU A 131 -22.79 -0.98 -20.35
C LEU A 131 -23.06 -0.03 -19.17
N VAL A 132 -22.01 0.71 -18.78
CA VAL A 132 -22.11 1.87 -17.90
C VAL A 132 -21.85 3.11 -18.75
N LEU A 133 -22.88 3.91 -18.93
CA LEU A 133 -22.85 5.16 -19.70
C LEU A 133 -22.54 6.31 -18.74
N LEU A 134 -21.65 7.21 -19.18
CA LEU A 134 -21.17 8.32 -18.37
C LEU A 134 -21.09 9.58 -19.23
N ILE A 135 -21.72 10.63 -18.78
CA ILE A 135 -21.69 11.95 -19.43
C ILE A 135 -21.36 12.99 -18.33
N PRO A 136 -20.47 13.95 -18.56
CA PRO A 136 -20.21 15.01 -17.59
C PRO A 136 -21.50 15.75 -17.22
N GLY A 137 -21.90 15.70 -15.96
CA GLY A 137 -23.03 16.42 -15.41
C GLY A 137 -22.68 17.85 -14.99
N GLN A 138 -23.64 18.58 -14.43
CA GLN A 138 -23.46 19.97 -13.98
C GLN A 138 -22.42 20.12 -12.84
N LYS A 139 -22.22 19.06 -12.05
CA LYS A 139 -21.26 19.01 -10.93
C LYS A 139 -19.87 18.51 -11.33
N PHE A 140 -19.65 18.22 -12.62
CA PHE A 140 -18.37 17.71 -13.08
C PHE A 140 -17.33 18.81 -13.18
N GLU A 141 -16.26 18.72 -12.38
CA GLU A 141 -15.16 19.67 -12.38
C GLU A 141 -13.92 19.07 -13.03
N LYS A 142 -13.33 19.82 -13.96
CA LYS A 142 -12.03 19.47 -14.57
C LYS A 142 -10.91 19.83 -13.62
N GLY A 143 -9.91 18.98 -13.52
CA GLY A 143 -8.77 19.28 -12.65
C GLY A 143 -7.83 18.10 -12.44
N LYS A 144 -6.79 18.33 -11.65
CA LYS A 144 -5.87 17.30 -11.17
C LYS A 144 -6.09 17.14 -9.68
N VAL A 145 -6.70 16.04 -9.28
CA VAL A 145 -6.88 15.66 -7.86
C VAL A 145 -5.62 15.00 -7.32
N SER A 146 -4.87 14.28 -8.17
CA SER A 146 -3.63 13.60 -7.80
C SER A 146 -2.42 14.51 -8.06
N GLN A 147 -1.54 14.62 -7.09
CA GLN A 147 -0.23 15.26 -7.27
C GLN A 147 0.65 14.41 -8.19
N GLY A 148 1.41 15.08 -9.08
CA GLY A 148 2.35 14.38 -9.94
C GLY A 148 3.40 13.62 -9.13
N THR A 149 3.61 12.34 -9.43
CA THR A 149 4.55 11.46 -8.72
C THR A 149 5.94 12.09 -8.58
N PHE A 150 6.47 12.63 -9.67
CA PHE A 150 7.80 13.23 -9.71
C PHE A 150 7.93 14.47 -8.81
N THR A 151 6.93 15.37 -8.83
CA THR A 151 6.95 16.59 -8.00
C THR A 151 6.88 16.28 -6.52
N ARG A 152 6.10 15.28 -6.11
CA ARG A 152 6.00 14.85 -4.71
C ARG A 152 7.34 14.33 -4.21
N PHE A 153 8.02 13.46 -4.96
CA PHE A 153 9.28 12.86 -4.51
C PHE A 153 10.45 13.84 -4.60
N LEU A 154 10.48 14.73 -5.60
CA LEU A 154 11.47 15.81 -5.65
C LEU A 154 11.36 16.77 -4.46
N SER A 155 10.16 16.94 -3.91
CA SER A 155 9.99 17.80 -2.72
C SER A 155 10.76 17.29 -1.50
N LEU A 156 11.09 15.97 -1.43
CA LEU A 156 11.91 15.38 -0.37
C LEU A 156 13.37 15.88 -0.39
N LEU A 157 13.83 16.39 -1.52
CA LEU A 157 15.18 16.96 -1.66
C LEU A 157 15.26 18.39 -1.14
N LYS A 158 14.17 19.15 -1.15
CA LYS A 158 14.15 20.55 -0.72
C LYS A 158 14.72 20.79 0.69
N PRO A 159 14.37 19.98 1.71
CA PRO A 159 14.93 20.12 3.05
C PRO A 159 16.42 19.79 3.12
N GLN A 160 16.95 19.05 2.13
CA GLN A 160 18.33 18.55 2.10
C GLN A 160 19.30 19.44 1.28
N LYS A 161 18.89 20.67 0.89
CA LYS A 161 19.69 21.58 0.08
C LYS A 161 21.08 21.85 0.65
N HIS A 162 21.22 21.84 1.97
CA HIS A 162 22.50 22.01 2.68
C HIS A 162 23.48 20.85 2.48
N LEU A 163 23.02 19.65 2.08
CA LEU A 163 23.85 18.51 1.71
C LEU A 163 24.12 18.49 0.22
N LEU A 164 23.17 18.92 -0.61
CA LEU A 164 23.35 18.95 -2.07
C LEU A 164 24.44 19.91 -2.50
N PHE A 165 24.59 21.07 -1.82
CA PHE A 165 25.59 22.06 -2.17
C PHE A 165 27.06 21.56 -1.99
N PRO A 166 27.45 20.98 -0.82
CA PRO A 166 28.78 20.37 -0.69
C PRO A 166 29.06 19.23 -1.65
N ILE A 167 28.05 18.38 -1.94
CA ILE A 167 28.17 17.29 -2.91
C ILE A 167 28.48 17.86 -4.31
N PHE A 168 27.75 18.88 -4.71
CA PHE A 168 27.94 19.56 -5.98
C PHE A 168 29.33 20.19 -6.08
N LEU A 169 29.79 20.94 -5.05
CA LEU A 169 31.07 21.57 -4.98
C LEU A 169 32.22 20.54 -5.04
N ALA A 170 32.10 19.45 -4.25
CA ALA A 170 33.07 18.36 -4.29
C ALA A 170 33.14 17.72 -5.68
N SER A 171 32.01 17.59 -6.36
CA SER A 171 31.97 17.05 -7.72
C SER A 171 32.60 17.96 -8.75
N ILE A 172 32.44 19.26 -8.63
CA ILE A 172 33.16 20.24 -9.49
C ILE A 172 34.66 20.09 -9.34
N PHE A 173 35.19 20.10 -8.11
CA PHE A 173 36.64 19.95 -7.88
C PHE A 173 37.16 18.57 -8.34
N PHE A 174 36.38 17.50 -8.08
CA PHE A 174 36.73 16.16 -8.56
C PHE A 174 36.92 16.13 -10.09
N ASN A 175 36.07 16.84 -10.81
CA ASN A 175 36.09 16.91 -12.26
C ASN A 175 37.19 17.84 -12.76
N ILE A 176 37.41 18.99 -12.14
CA ILE A 176 38.51 19.89 -12.47
C ILE A 176 39.86 19.16 -12.31
N PHE A 177 40.06 18.42 -11.20
CA PHE A 177 41.30 17.66 -11.01
C PHE A 177 41.46 16.56 -12.07
N GLY A 178 40.34 15.94 -12.51
CA GLY A 178 40.39 14.99 -13.62
C GLY A 178 40.79 15.61 -14.95
N LEU A 179 40.19 16.75 -15.30
CA LEU A 179 40.51 17.50 -16.52
C LEU A 179 41.96 18.00 -16.52
N LEU A 180 42.46 18.54 -15.40
CA LEU A 180 43.85 18.95 -15.28
C LEU A 180 44.81 17.76 -15.52
N GLY A 181 44.47 16.57 -15.00
CA GLY A 181 45.23 15.34 -15.25
C GLY A 181 45.26 14.91 -16.72
N ALA A 182 44.21 15.22 -17.51
CA ALA A 182 44.23 14.91 -18.94
C ALA A 182 45.29 15.71 -19.73
N PHE A 183 45.53 16.97 -19.37
CA PHE A 183 46.55 17.80 -20.01
C PHE A 183 47.98 17.35 -19.72
N TYR A 184 48.20 16.52 -18.70
CA TYR A 184 49.53 15.95 -18.43
C TYR A 184 50.13 15.24 -19.65
N PHE A 185 49.30 14.53 -20.42
CA PHE A 185 49.79 13.80 -21.61
C PHE A 185 50.34 14.71 -22.69
N LYS A 186 49.69 15.88 -22.94
CA LYS A 186 50.20 16.86 -23.89
C LYS A 186 51.59 17.37 -23.44
N PHE A 187 51.70 17.85 -22.19
CA PHE A 187 52.95 18.32 -21.63
C PHE A 187 54.02 17.25 -21.64
N LEU A 188 53.67 16.01 -21.31
CA LEU A 188 54.62 14.89 -21.27
C LEU A 188 55.22 14.62 -22.66
N ILE A 189 54.37 14.52 -23.68
CA ILE A 189 54.78 14.05 -25.01
C ILE A 189 55.40 15.21 -25.82
N ASP A 190 54.72 16.36 -25.92
CA ASP A 190 55.06 17.42 -26.82
C ASP A 190 56.16 18.34 -26.26
N ASP A 191 56.21 18.54 -24.92
CA ASP A 191 57.15 19.48 -24.32
C ASP A 191 58.31 18.76 -23.59
N ILE A 192 57.97 17.80 -22.69
CA ILE A 192 59.01 17.22 -21.81
C ILE A 192 59.82 16.17 -22.54
N VAL A 193 59.21 15.21 -23.22
CA VAL A 193 59.90 14.13 -23.91
C VAL A 193 60.60 14.67 -25.15
N ALA A 194 59.94 15.51 -25.94
CA ALA A 194 60.51 16.10 -27.14
C ALA A 194 61.81 16.95 -26.86
N ASN A 195 61.85 17.65 -25.72
CA ASN A 195 62.93 18.49 -25.30
C ASN A 195 63.87 17.87 -24.25
N GLN A 196 63.67 16.58 -23.89
CA GLN A 196 64.49 15.82 -22.92
C GLN A 196 64.57 16.49 -21.52
N LEU A 197 63.51 17.12 -21.03
CA LEU A 197 63.48 17.91 -19.79
C LEU A 197 63.23 17.01 -18.55
N LEU A 198 64.25 16.29 -18.07
CA LEU A 198 64.15 15.33 -16.99
C LEU A 198 63.66 15.96 -15.66
N GLN A 199 64.17 17.14 -15.29
CA GLN A 199 63.78 17.82 -14.05
C GLN A 199 62.30 18.24 -14.07
N THR A 200 61.87 18.77 -15.21
CA THR A 200 60.42 19.14 -15.39
C THR A 200 59.49 17.93 -15.33
N LEU A 201 59.97 16.78 -15.88
CA LEU A 201 59.24 15.51 -15.78
C LEU A 201 58.96 15.15 -14.32
N HIS A 202 59.98 15.17 -13.46
CA HIS A 202 59.78 14.82 -12.04
C HIS A 202 58.82 15.78 -11.33
N ILE A 203 58.97 17.08 -11.54
CA ILE A 203 58.12 18.10 -10.88
C ILE A 203 56.66 17.94 -11.31
N VAL A 204 56.39 17.84 -12.61
CA VAL A 204 55.03 17.73 -13.14
C VAL A 204 54.38 16.40 -12.74
N SER A 205 55.14 15.30 -12.83
CA SER A 205 54.62 13.97 -12.44
C SER A 205 54.27 13.91 -10.95
N ILE A 206 55.11 14.45 -10.05
CA ILE A 206 54.83 14.53 -8.63
C ILE A 206 53.58 15.40 -8.38
N GLY A 207 53.48 16.54 -9.09
CA GLY A 207 52.29 17.42 -9.01
C GLY A 207 51.02 16.71 -9.39
N VAL A 208 51.01 15.92 -10.45
CA VAL A 208 49.85 15.13 -10.90
C VAL A 208 49.50 14.01 -9.89
N ILE A 209 50.51 13.35 -9.31
CA ILE A 209 50.32 12.34 -8.26
C ILE A 209 49.59 12.98 -7.05
N ILE A 210 50.06 14.14 -6.59
CA ILE A 210 49.44 14.87 -5.49
C ILE A 210 47.97 15.23 -5.83
N LEU A 211 47.74 15.72 -7.05
CA LEU A 211 46.40 16.06 -7.54
C LEU A 211 45.46 14.83 -7.55
N TYR A 212 45.96 13.65 -7.95
CA TYR A 212 45.16 12.42 -7.92
C TYR A 212 44.92 11.93 -6.49
N ILE A 213 45.84 12.12 -5.55
CA ILE A 213 45.60 11.84 -4.13
C ILE A 213 44.41 12.71 -3.62
N PHE A 214 44.45 14.02 -3.91
CA PHE A 214 43.32 14.89 -3.56
C PHE A 214 42.00 14.45 -4.22
N LYS A 215 42.04 14.05 -5.49
CA LYS A 215 40.88 13.53 -6.22
C LYS A 215 40.28 12.29 -5.52
N VAL A 216 41.14 11.36 -5.06
CA VAL A 216 40.68 10.15 -4.32
C VAL A 216 40.06 10.51 -2.99
N VAL A 217 40.70 11.38 -2.20
CA VAL A 217 40.15 11.85 -0.92
C VAL A 217 38.82 12.56 -1.12
N LEU A 218 38.72 13.42 -2.12
CA LEU A 218 37.50 14.13 -2.45
C LEU A 218 36.37 13.19 -2.89
N SER A 219 36.72 12.14 -3.65
CA SER A 219 35.76 11.08 -4.03
C SER A 219 35.19 10.35 -2.82
N TYR A 220 36.05 10.03 -1.83
CA TYR A 220 35.59 9.41 -0.59
C TYR A 220 34.59 10.28 0.17
N PHE A 221 34.92 11.56 0.39
CA PHE A 221 34.03 12.49 1.08
C PHE A 221 32.71 12.69 0.33
N ARG A 222 32.79 12.84 -1.00
CA ARG A 222 31.59 12.97 -1.85
C ARG A 222 30.68 11.75 -1.70
N THR A 223 31.22 10.54 -1.81
CA THR A 223 30.45 9.31 -1.67
C THR A 223 29.85 9.18 -0.27
N HIS A 224 30.58 9.56 0.78
CA HIS A 224 30.07 9.59 2.15
C HIS A 224 28.88 10.54 2.31
N LEU A 225 28.94 11.75 1.73
CA LEU A 225 27.83 12.70 1.75
C LEU A 225 26.61 12.17 0.99
N ILE A 226 26.80 11.46 -0.13
CA ILE A 226 25.71 10.82 -0.88
C ILE A 226 25.05 9.73 -0.04
N LEU A 227 25.81 8.88 0.64
CA LEU A 227 25.26 7.87 1.55
C LEU A 227 24.47 8.49 2.71
N TYR A 228 24.96 9.60 3.26
CA TYR A 228 24.25 10.33 4.30
C TYR A 228 22.93 10.94 3.80
N LEU A 229 22.92 11.50 2.59
CA LEU A 229 21.72 12.00 1.91
C LEU A 229 20.71 10.86 1.70
N SER A 230 21.17 9.71 1.18
CA SER A 230 20.32 8.52 0.96
C SER A 230 19.64 8.07 2.25
N ARG A 231 20.39 7.98 3.36
CA ARG A 231 19.84 7.61 4.67
C ARG A 231 18.75 8.59 5.13
N ARG A 232 18.95 9.91 4.92
CA ARG A 232 17.92 10.90 5.30
C ARG A 232 16.66 10.80 4.47
N ILE A 233 16.78 10.52 3.17
CA ILE A 233 15.64 10.28 2.29
C ILE A 233 14.90 9.02 2.71
N ASP A 234 15.61 7.93 3.04
CA ASP A 234 15.00 6.69 3.53
C ASP A 234 14.10 6.91 4.74
N VAL A 235 14.66 7.56 5.78
CA VAL A 235 13.91 7.82 7.01
C VAL A 235 12.62 8.60 6.72
N GLN A 236 12.71 9.65 5.88
CA GLN A 236 11.55 10.47 5.56
C GLN A 236 10.51 9.71 4.72
N LEU A 237 10.96 8.95 3.73
CA LEU A 237 10.06 8.26 2.81
C LEU A 237 9.42 7.02 3.46
N MET A 238 10.24 6.15 4.07
CA MET A 238 9.75 4.88 4.63
C MET A 238 8.91 5.09 5.88
N LEU A 239 9.38 5.92 6.83
CA LEU A 239 8.59 6.23 8.02
C LEU A 239 7.37 7.10 7.68
N GLY A 240 7.49 7.98 6.69
CA GLY A 240 6.35 8.76 6.18
C GLY A 240 5.28 7.87 5.58
N TYR A 241 5.67 6.88 4.76
CA TYR A 241 4.76 5.86 4.24
C TYR A 241 4.10 5.06 5.35
N TYR A 242 4.88 4.52 6.29
CA TYR A 242 4.35 3.72 7.39
C TYR A 242 3.35 4.52 8.25
N ARG A 243 3.71 5.76 8.63
CA ARG A 243 2.80 6.66 9.37
C ARG A 243 1.50 6.92 8.61
N HIS A 244 1.59 7.15 7.31
CA HIS A 244 0.42 7.38 6.47
C HIS A 244 -0.47 6.13 6.40
N VAL A 245 0.13 4.95 6.15
CA VAL A 245 -0.61 3.67 6.09
C VAL A 245 -1.33 3.39 7.40
N VAL A 246 -0.65 3.49 8.54
CA VAL A 246 -1.28 3.26 9.86
C VAL A 246 -2.40 4.28 10.15
N GLY A 247 -2.34 5.45 9.54
CA GLY A 247 -3.38 6.48 9.64
C GLY A 247 -4.58 6.29 8.71
N LEU A 248 -4.58 5.29 7.81
CA LEU A 248 -5.69 5.04 6.88
C LEU A 248 -6.89 4.39 7.58
N PRO A 249 -8.12 4.55 7.04
CA PRO A 249 -9.32 3.97 7.63
C PRO A 249 -9.33 2.43 7.55
N MET A 250 -10.12 1.79 8.43
CA MET A 250 -10.20 0.33 8.54
C MET A 250 -10.59 -0.35 7.22
N SER A 251 -11.42 0.29 6.41
CA SER A 251 -11.82 -0.17 5.08
C SER A 251 -10.64 -0.43 4.14
N PHE A 252 -9.54 0.30 4.29
CA PHE A 252 -8.31 0.07 3.53
C PHE A 252 -7.69 -1.29 3.84
N PHE A 253 -7.59 -1.63 5.13
CA PHE A 253 -6.95 -2.88 5.58
C PHE A 253 -7.80 -4.12 5.27
N GLU A 254 -9.13 -4.02 5.36
CA GLU A 254 -10.04 -5.14 5.04
C GLU A 254 -10.11 -5.44 3.54
N THR A 255 -9.78 -4.47 2.68
CA THR A 255 -9.85 -4.62 1.23
C THR A 255 -8.52 -4.94 0.56
N ARG A 256 -7.40 -4.97 1.31
CA ARG A 256 -6.06 -5.20 0.77
C ARG A 256 -5.32 -6.31 1.53
N LYS A 257 -4.47 -7.03 0.82
CA LYS A 257 -3.62 -8.04 1.43
C LYS A 257 -2.40 -7.40 2.11
N VAL A 258 -2.04 -7.86 3.30
CA VAL A 258 -0.86 -7.37 4.05
C VAL A 258 0.42 -7.45 3.22
N GLY A 259 0.63 -8.56 2.48
CA GLY A 259 1.80 -8.72 1.61
C GLY A 259 1.88 -7.67 0.48
N GLU A 260 0.75 -7.16 -0.01
CA GLU A 260 0.73 -6.04 -0.97
C GLU A 260 1.23 -4.74 -0.32
N ILE A 261 0.79 -4.45 0.89
CA ILE A 261 1.21 -3.26 1.65
C ILE A 261 2.71 -3.31 1.95
N ILE A 262 3.22 -4.48 2.38
CA ILE A 262 4.66 -4.71 2.64
C ILE A 262 5.47 -4.54 1.35
N SER A 263 5.01 -5.12 0.23
CA SER A 263 5.69 -5.00 -1.07
C SER A 263 5.86 -3.53 -1.48
N ARG A 264 4.83 -2.70 -1.29
CA ARG A 264 4.90 -1.26 -1.58
C ARG A 264 5.86 -0.51 -0.65
N PHE A 265 5.91 -0.89 0.63
CA PHE A 265 6.90 -0.36 1.56
C PHE A 265 8.35 -0.63 1.07
N MET A 266 8.61 -1.85 0.60
CA MET A 266 9.92 -2.22 0.04
C MET A 266 10.22 -1.49 -1.28
N ASP A 267 9.23 -1.15 -2.09
CA ASP A 267 9.40 -0.37 -3.31
C ASP A 267 9.89 1.06 -3.04
N ALA A 268 9.72 1.60 -1.82
CA ALA A 268 10.25 2.90 -1.42
C ALA A 268 11.78 2.99 -1.57
N GLY A 269 12.51 1.88 -1.37
CA GLY A 269 13.94 1.80 -1.59
C GLY A 269 14.36 2.15 -3.03
N LYS A 270 13.56 1.74 -4.03
CA LYS A 270 13.84 2.05 -5.45
C LYS A 270 13.72 3.55 -5.75
N ILE A 271 12.80 4.23 -5.07
CA ILE A 271 12.65 5.70 -5.18
C ILE A 271 13.84 6.40 -4.56
N ARG A 272 14.29 5.96 -3.37
CA ARG A 272 15.48 6.50 -2.72
C ARG A 272 16.71 6.36 -3.61
N ASP A 273 16.95 5.15 -4.14
CA ASP A 273 18.12 4.88 -5.01
C ASP A 273 18.11 5.80 -6.23
N ALA A 274 16.93 5.99 -6.82
CA ALA A 274 16.79 6.93 -7.92
C ALA A 274 17.00 8.39 -7.49
N LEU A 275 16.40 8.84 -6.40
CA LEU A 275 16.53 10.24 -5.95
C LEU A 275 17.99 10.59 -5.59
N SER A 276 18.68 9.71 -4.87
CA SER A 276 20.06 9.96 -4.45
C SER A 276 21.04 9.87 -5.63
N THR A 277 20.90 8.85 -6.48
CA THR A 277 21.81 8.64 -7.61
C THR A 277 21.51 9.61 -8.75
N ILE A 278 20.24 9.69 -9.19
CA ILE A 278 19.87 10.48 -10.36
C ILE A 278 20.11 11.97 -10.13
N THR A 279 19.75 12.51 -8.96
CA THR A 279 19.92 13.95 -8.70
C THR A 279 21.39 14.36 -8.77
N VAL A 280 22.25 13.58 -8.13
CA VAL A 280 23.68 13.87 -8.10
C VAL A 280 24.30 13.67 -9.48
N THR A 281 24.00 12.54 -10.15
CA THR A 281 24.52 12.23 -11.48
C THR A 281 24.06 13.26 -12.51
N LEU A 282 22.77 13.61 -12.55
CA LEU A 282 22.28 14.64 -13.47
C LEU A 282 22.98 15.99 -13.29
N MET A 283 23.17 16.43 -12.04
CA MET A 283 23.85 17.71 -11.76
C MET A 283 25.31 17.69 -12.24
N ILE A 284 26.02 16.59 -11.98
CA ILE A 284 27.44 16.44 -12.31
C ILE A 284 27.60 16.23 -13.80
N ASP A 285 26.87 15.28 -14.38
CA ASP A 285 27.05 14.87 -15.76
C ASP A 285 26.64 15.99 -16.73
N THR A 286 25.59 16.77 -16.40
CA THR A 286 25.22 17.93 -17.21
C THR A 286 26.36 18.99 -17.23
N LEU A 287 26.99 19.24 -16.08
CA LEU A 287 28.12 20.15 -16.00
C LEU A 287 29.30 19.61 -16.80
N MET A 288 29.58 18.29 -16.68
CA MET A 288 30.71 17.64 -17.36
C MET A 288 30.54 17.61 -18.86
N VAL A 289 29.35 17.28 -19.37
CA VAL A 289 29.06 17.35 -20.82
C VAL A 289 29.29 18.77 -21.34
N THR A 290 28.87 19.79 -20.58
CA THR A 290 29.04 21.17 -20.98
C THR A 290 30.53 21.60 -21.00
N LEU A 291 31.25 21.34 -19.91
CA LEU A 291 32.68 21.66 -19.81
C LEU A 291 33.50 20.82 -20.80
N GLY A 292 33.23 19.52 -20.90
CA GLY A 292 33.86 18.62 -21.86
C GLY A 292 33.66 19.06 -23.30
N ALA A 293 32.44 19.43 -23.67
CA ALA A 293 32.12 19.95 -25.01
C ALA A 293 32.92 21.20 -25.33
N ILE A 294 32.98 22.18 -24.40
CA ILE A 294 33.74 23.40 -24.58
C ILE A 294 35.22 23.11 -24.77
N LEU A 295 35.84 22.26 -23.93
CA LEU A 295 37.24 21.92 -24.01
C LEU A 295 37.58 21.15 -25.30
N LEU A 296 36.78 20.17 -25.68
CA LEU A 296 36.95 19.41 -26.93
C LEU A 296 36.83 20.31 -28.16
N TYR A 297 35.88 21.27 -28.16
CA TYR A 297 35.75 22.23 -29.26
C TYR A 297 36.96 23.17 -29.37
N ILE A 298 37.46 23.70 -28.24
CA ILE A 298 38.64 24.56 -28.22
C ILE A 298 39.86 23.78 -28.69
N HIS A 299 39.97 22.50 -28.33
CA HIS A 299 41.14 21.68 -28.64
C HIS A 299 41.19 21.26 -30.12
N SER A 300 40.06 20.78 -30.70
CA SER A 300 39.95 20.49 -32.13
C SER A 300 38.48 20.55 -32.58
N PRO A 301 38.08 21.64 -33.27
CA PRO A 301 36.69 21.76 -33.79
C PRO A 301 36.30 20.63 -34.75
N THR A 302 37.28 20.13 -35.54
CA THR A 302 37.04 19.06 -36.51
C THR A 302 36.72 17.72 -35.82
N LEU A 303 37.53 17.31 -34.84
CA LEU A 303 37.30 16.10 -34.06
C LEU A 303 36.01 16.23 -33.22
N PHE A 304 35.69 17.43 -32.69
CA PHE A 304 34.47 17.68 -31.97
C PHE A 304 33.24 17.48 -32.87
N GLY A 305 33.28 17.91 -34.16
CA GLY A 305 32.25 17.62 -35.12
C GLY A 305 31.97 16.12 -35.29
N VAL A 306 33.06 15.29 -35.37
CA VAL A 306 32.93 13.83 -35.43
C VAL A 306 32.35 13.28 -34.14
N THR A 307 32.80 13.76 -32.97
CA THR A 307 32.26 13.36 -31.66
C THR A 307 30.77 13.67 -31.52
N LEU A 308 30.36 14.84 -32.02
CA LEU A 308 28.93 15.26 -31.96
C LEU A 308 28.03 14.36 -32.79
N LEU A 309 28.52 13.72 -33.85
CA LEU A 309 27.77 12.75 -34.65
C LEU A 309 27.38 11.47 -33.85
N LEU A 310 28.08 11.17 -32.76
CA LEU A 310 27.76 10.02 -31.90
C LEU A 310 26.58 10.30 -30.96
N VAL A 311 26.37 11.56 -30.57
CA VAL A 311 25.32 11.94 -29.57
C VAL A 311 23.92 11.52 -29.98
N PRO A 312 23.44 11.70 -31.23
CA PRO A 312 22.13 11.22 -31.65
C PRO A 312 21.93 9.71 -31.47
N PHE A 313 22.98 8.90 -31.63
CA PHE A 313 22.90 7.45 -31.42
C PHE A 313 22.73 7.11 -29.94
N TYR A 314 23.47 7.79 -29.05
CA TYR A 314 23.27 7.64 -27.58
C TYR A 314 21.85 8.02 -27.17
N ILE A 315 21.33 9.15 -27.67
CA ILE A 315 19.94 9.59 -27.43
C ILE A 315 18.95 8.55 -27.97
N GLY A 316 19.24 7.98 -29.17
CA GLY A 316 18.41 6.91 -29.78
C GLY A 316 18.31 5.68 -28.88
N ILE A 317 19.40 5.26 -28.24
CA ILE A 317 19.41 4.14 -27.28
C ILE A 317 18.43 4.43 -26.13
N ILE A 318 18.44 5.64 -25.53
CA ILE A 318 17.54 6.00 -24.45
C ILE A 318 16.08 5.85 -24.88
N PHE A 319 15.70 6.36 -26.05
CA PHE A 319 14.31 6.29 -26.52
C PHE A 319 13.86 4.87 -26.87
N ILE A 320 14.72 4.06 -27.49
CA ILE A 320 14.42 2.68 -27.88
C ILE A 320 14.13 1.82 -26.65
N PHE A 321 14.94 1.94 -25.61
CA PHE A 321 14.85 1.11 -24.41
C PHE A 321 13.85 1.64 -23.35
N HIS A 322 13.35 2.88 -23.47
CA HIS A 322 12.48 3.51 -22.49
C HIS A 322 11.21 2.67 -22.19
N LYS A 323 10.43 2.37 -23.23
CA LYS A 323 9.15 1.67 -23.06
C LYS A 323 9.29 0.20 -22.67
N PRO A 324 10.24 -0.58 -23.24
CA PRO A 324 10.54 -1.92 -22.77
C PRO A 324 10.86 -2.00 -21.28
N TYR A 325 11.71 -1.12 -20.76
CA TYR A 325 12.04 -1.09 -19.33
C TYR A 325 10.82 -0.78 -18.46
N GLN A 326 10.00 0.19 -18.83
CA GLN A 326 8.80 0.54 -18.08
C GLN A 326 7.87 -0.67 -17.93
N ASN A 327 7.63 -1.40 -19.03
CA ASN A 327 6.73 -2.55 -19.02
C ASN A 327 7.29 -3.70 -18.17
N ILE A 328 8.57 -4.07 -18.37
CA ILE A 328 9.17 -5.19 -17.64
C ILE A 328 9.29 -4.93 -16.14
N ASN A 329 9.63 -3.69 -15.75
CA ASN A 329 9.69 -3.31 -14.34
C ASN A 329 8.33 -3.42 -13.66
N ARG A 330 7.25 -3.04 -14.36
CA ARG A 330 5.88 -3.17 -13.84
C ARG A 330 5.48 -4.64 -13.65
N GLU A 331 5.74 -5.49 -14.65
CA GLU A 331 5.47 -6.93 -14.59
C GLU A 331 6.27 -7.62 -13.46
N GLU A 332 7.52 -7.23 -13.27
CA GLU A 332 8.39 -7.72 -12.19
C GLU A 332 7.82 -7.33 -10.82
N MET A 333 7.47 -6.06 -10.61
CA MET A 333 6.91 -5.57 -9.35
C MET A 333 5.57 -6.22 -9.02
N GLU A 334 4.70 -6.42 -10.01
CA GLU A 334 3.42 -7.12 -9.83
C GLU A 334 3.64 -8.59 -9.46
N SER A 335 4.56 -9.27 -10.13
CA SER A 335 4.89 -10.67 -9.84
C SER A 335 5.51 -10.83 -8.45
N ASN A 336 6.37 -9.89 -8.04
CA ASN A 336 6.95 -9.87 -6.69
C ASN A 336 5.88 -9.66 -5.61
N ALA A 337 4.93 -8.76 -5.83
CA ALA A 337 3.81 -8.53 -4.90
C ALA A 337 2.93 -9.79 -4.74
N LYS A 338 2.64 -10.50 -5.85
CA LYS A 338 1.87 -11.75 -5.83
C LYS A 338 2.59 -12.88 -5.08
N LEU A 339 3.91 -12.99 -5.29
CA LEU A 339 4.73 -13.96 -4.57
C LEU A 339 4.76 -13.66 -3.07
N THR A 340 5.08 -12.42 -2.69
CA THR A 340 5.15 -12.00 -1.29
C THR A 340 3.81 -12.20 -0.58
N SER A 341 2.69 -11.84 -1.22
CA SER A 341 1.36 -12.07 -0.65
C SER A 341 1.08 -13.56 -0.42
N TYR A 342 1.49 -14.42 -1.35
CA TYR A 342 1.27 -15.85 -1.22
C TYR A 342 2.16 -16.48 -0.15
N LEU A 343 3.41 -16.03 -0.02
CA LEU A 343 4.30 -16.49 1.05
C LEU A 343 3.74 -16.13 2.43
N VAL A 344 3.28 -14.90 2.62
CA VAL A 344 2.65 -14.47 3.87
C VAL A 344 1.39 -15.32 4.16
N GLU A 345 0.54 -15.54 3.15
CA GLU A 345 -0.70 -16.33 3.28
C GLU A 345 -0.39 -17.79 3.65
N SER A 346 0.56 -18.43 2.96
CA SER A 346 0.90 -19.84 3.19
C SER A 346 1.59 -20.08 4.53
N LEU A 347 2.44 -19.15 4.98
CA LEU A 347 3.10 -19.25 6.28
C LEU A 347 2.13 -19.00 7.44
N ASN A 348 1.24 -18.02 7.32
CA ASN A 348 0.19 -17.79 8.31
C ASN A 348 -0.80 -18.98 8.39
N GLY A 349 -1.04 -19.66 7.26
CA GLY A 349 -1.88 -20.85 7.19
C GLY A 349 -1.13 -22.18 7.38
N ILE A 350 0.09 -22.18 7.94
CA ILE A 350 0.96 -23.37 7.98
C ILE A 350 0.33 -24.57 8.72
N ALA A 351 -0.45 -24.29 9.77
CA ALA A 351 -1.17 -25.35 10.48
C ALA A 351 -2.15 -26.11 9.57
N THR A 352 -2.88 -25.37 8.72
CA THR A 352 -3.78 -25.96 7.71
C THR A 352 -2.99 -26.74 6.68
N VAL A 353 -1.89 -26.17 6.16
CA VAL A 353 -1.03 -26.86 5.20
C VAL A 353 -0.54 -28.21 5.77
N LYS A 354 -0.12 -28.21 7.03
CA LYS A 354 0.34 -29.42 7.72
C LYS A 354 -0.78 -30.43 7.97
N SER A 355 -1.95 -29.97 8.44
CA SER A 355 -3.09 -30.85 8.73
C SER A 355 -3.65 -31.57 7.50
N TYR A 356 -3.51 -30.95 6.32
CA TYR A 356 -3.98 -31.52 5.06
C TYR A 356 -2.85 -32.18 4.23
N ASN A 357 -1.60 -32.25 4.73
CA ASN A 357 -0.41 -32.71 3.99
C ASN A 357 -0.25 -32.02 2.62
N ALA A 358 -0.55 -30.72 2.58
CA ALA A 358 -0.62 -29.92 1.35
C ALA A 358 0.72 -29.23 1.01
N GLU A 359 1.85 -29.62 1.63
CA GLU A 359 3.16 -28.98 1.44
C GLU A 359 3.60 -29.02 -0.03
N LYS A 360 3.36 -30.13 -0.72
CA LYS A 360 3.72 -30.28 -2.12
C LYS A 360 2.94 -29.32 -3.02
N GLU A 361 1.65 -29.12 -2.74
CA GLU A 361 0.81 -28.20 -3.50
C GLU A 361 1.22 -26.74 -3.25
N VAL A 362 1.42 -26.37 -1.97
CA VAL A 362 1.88 -25.03 -1.59
C VAL A 362 3.25 -24.74 -2.20
N PHE A 363 4.17 -25.72 -2.16
CA PHE A 363 5.48 -25.60 -2.80
C PHE A 363 5.34 -25.37 -4.31
N PHE A 364 4.57 -26.18 -5.02
CA PHE A 364 4.33 -26.04 -6.46
C PHE A 364 3.74 -24.67 -6.83
N GLN A 365 2.78 -24.20 -6.05
CA GLN A 365 2.19 -22.88 -6.24
C GLN A 365 3.18 -21.74 -5.98
N THR A 366 4.06 -21.91 -4.98
CA THR A 366 5.16 -20.96 -4.69
C THR A 366 6.18 -20.98 -5.82
N GLU A 367 6.62 -22.16 -6.25
CA GLU A 367 7.57 -22.36 -7.34
C GLU A 367 7.08 -21.72 -8.63
N SER A 368 5.82 -21.95 -9.00
CA SER A 368 5.22 -21.36 -10.21
C SER A 368 5.27 -19.82 -10.18
N ARG A 369 4.96 -19.19 -9.03
CA ARG A 369 5.02 -17.73 -8.87
C ARG A 369 6.45 -17.22 -8.85
N PHE A 370 7.36 -17.95 -8.20
CA PHE A 370 8.77 -17.61 -8.13
C PHE A 370 9.45 -17.71 -9.50
N VAL A 371 9.20 -18.79 -10.24
CA VAL A 371 9.71 -18.95 -11.62
C VAL A 371 9.19 -17.84 -12.52
N LYS A 372 7.91 -17.44 -12.37
CA LYS A 372 7.36 -16.32 -13.12
C LYS A 372 8.08 -15.01 -12.81
N LEU A 373 8.35 -14.73 -11.54
CA LEU A 373 9.14 -13.57 -11.12
C LEU A 373 10.56 -13.64 -11.74
N LEU A 374 11.23 -14.78 -11.60
CA LEU A 374 12.58 -14.97 -12.16
C LEU A 374 12.61 -14.76 -13.67
N ASN A 375 11.57 -15.18 -14.40
CA ASN A 375 11.48 -14.93 -15.84
C ASN A 375 11.42 -13.42 -16.17
N HIS A 376 10.72 -12.61 -15.36
CA HIS A 376 10.71 -11.15 -15.55
C HIS A 376 12.06 -10.53 -15.20
N VAL A 377 12.71 -10.96 -14.10
CA VAL A 377 14.05 -10.53 -13.71
C VAL A 377 15.06 -10.88 -14.82
N PHE A 378 14.98 -12.10 -15.36
CA PHE A 378 15.84 -12.55 -16.46
C PHE A 378 15.63 -11.70 -17.72
N LYS A 379 14.39 -11.45 -18.13
CA LYS A 379 14.07 -10.58 -19.27
C LYS A 379 14.60 -9.17 -19.07
N ARG A 380 14.50 -8.61 -17.86
CA ARG A 380 15.10 -7.32 -17.52
C ARG A 380 16.62 -7.36 -17.66
N GLY A 381 17.26 -8.42 -17.15
CA GLY A 381 18.70 -8.66 -17.28
C GLY A 381 19.13 -8.74 -18.74
N MET A 382 18.41 -9.49 -19.59
CA MET A 382 18.68 -9.57 -21.03
C MET A 382 18.54 -8.20 -21.71
N LEU A 383 17.50 -7.42 -21.35
CA LEU A 383 17.31 -6.08 -21.92
C LEU A 383 18.46 -5.15 -21.51
N SER A 384 18.92 -5.24 -20.26
CA SER A 384 20.06 -4.48 -19.75
C SER A 384 21.36 -4.89 -20.45
N ASN A 385 21.58 -6.17 -20.64
CA ASN A 385 22.74 -6.69 -21.36
C ASN A 385 22.77 -6.23 -22.82
N LEU A 386 21.61 -6.30 -23.50
CA LEU A 386 21.51 -5.81 -24.89
C LEU A 386 21.79 -4.30 -24.98
N GLN A 387 21.21 -3.50 -24.06
CA GLN A 387 21.49 -2.06 -24.00
C GLN A 387 22.97 -1.77 -23.74
N GLY A 388 23.57 -2.48 -22.78
CA GLY A 388 25.01 -2.36 -22.48
C GLY A 388 25.89 -2.74 -23.64
N SER A 389 25.57 -3.82 -24.37
CA SER A 389 26.33 -4.27 -25.55
C SER A 389 26.25 -3.28 -26.70
N VAL A 390 25.05 -2.72 -26.98
CA VAL A 390 24.88 -1.68 -28.02
C VAL A 390 25.66 -0.42 -27.65
N LYS A 391 25.61 0.00 -26.37
CA LYS A 391 26.37 1.12 -25.85
C LYS A 391 27.87 0.90 -26.03
N MET A 392 28.40 -0.24 -25.58
CA MET A 392 29.81 -0.60 -25.69
C MET A 392 30.27 -0.66 -27.16
N GLY A 393 29.43 -1.18 -28.05
CA GLY A 393 29.70 -1.18 -29.48
C GLY A 393 29.86 0.25 -30.03
N LEU A 394 28.97 1.16 -29.64
CA LEU A 394 29.02 2.57 -30.05
C LEU A 394 30.28 3.27 -29.52
N GLU A 395 30.67 3.01 -28.27
CA GLU A 395 31.87 3.53 -27.63
C GLU A 395 33.16 3.08 -28.36
N LEU A 396 33.30 1.76 -28.60
CA LEU A 396 34.49 1.19 -29.26
C LEU A 396 34.59 1.66 -30.72
N ILE A 397 33.50 1.59 -31.49
CA ILE A 397 33.49 2.03 -32.89
C ILE A 397 33.71 3.55 -32.98
N GLY A 398 32.99 4.32 -32.16
CA GLY A 398 33.10 5.77 -32.13
C GLY A 398 34.48 6.24 -31.72
N GLY A 399 35.07 5.65 -30.70
CA GLY A 399 36.45 5.92 -30.25
C GLY A 399 37.48 5.62 -31.34
N THR A 400 37.31 4.48 -32.03
CA THR A 400 38.18 4.10 -33.16
C THR A 400 38.09 5.12 -34.31
N VAL A 401 36.90 5.55 -34.67
CA VAL A 401 36.67 6.57 -35.72
C VAL A 401 37.30 7.90 -35.34
N ILE A 402 37.15 8.34 -34.08
CA ILE A 402 37.75 9.58 -33.61
C ILE A 402 39.30 9.50 -33.65
N LEU A 403 39.88 8.40 -33.19
CA LEU A 403 41.35 8.19 -33.27
C LEU A 403 41.81 8.11 -34.72
N TRP A 404 41.05 7.48 -35.62
CA TRP A 404 41.40 7.41 -37.04
C TRP A 404 41.40 8.81 -37.69
N VAL A 405 40.38 9.61 -37.50
CA VAL A 405 40.32 10.98 -38.04
C VAL A 405 41.38 11.86 -37.39
N GLY A 406 41.65 11.69 -36.08
CA GLY A 406 42.69 12.39 -35.36
C GLY A 406 44.11 12.04 -35.87
N ALA A 407 44.36 10.77 -36.16
CA ALA A 407 45.65 10.34 -36.74
C ALA A 407 45.87 10.96 -38.14
N ILE A 408 44.84 11.11 -38.97
CA ILE A 408 44.93 11.82 -40.24
C ILE A 408 45.35 13.27 -40.00
N GLN A 409 44.74 13.98 -39.00
CA GLN A 409 45.15 15.37 -38.70
C GLN A 409 46.56 15.48 -38.19
N VAL A 410 47.10 14.48 -37.46
CA VAL A 410 48.49 14.43 -37.05
C VAL A 410 49.40 14.24 -38.24
N LEU A 411 49.09 13.36 -39.20
CA LEU A 411 49.84 13.15 -40.43
C LEU A 411 49.85 14.40 -41.33
N ASP A 412 48.75 15.16 -41.34
CA ASP A 412 48.63 16.44 -42.07
C ASP A 412 49.31 17.62 -41.34
N GLY A 413 49.92 17.40 -40.18
CA GLY A 413 50.61 18.42 -39.39
C GLY A 413 49.69 19.46 -38.70
N ASN A 414 48.38 19.20 -38.66
CA ASN A 414 47.38 20.07 -38.04
C ASN A 414 47.22 19.84 -36.53
N MET A 415 47.82 18.77 -35.99
CA MET A 415 47.73 18.38 -34.57
C MET A 415 48.97 17.62 -34.16
N THR A 416 49.40 17.74 -32.91
CA THR A 416 50.48 16.94 -32.34
C THR A 416 49.99 15.59 -31.81
N ILE A 417 50.93 14.66 -31.57
CA ILE A 417 50.58 13.37 -30.96
C ILE A 417 50.09 13.56 -29.53
N GLY A 418 50.73 14.47 -28.76
CA GLY A 418 50.28 14.78 -27.39
C GLY A 418 48.89 15.41 -27.36
N GLU A 419 48.54 16.23 -28.35
CA GLU A 419 47.18 16.78 -28.50
C GLU A 419 46.15 15.69 -28.80
N LEU A 420 46.44 14.73 -29.67
CA LEU A 420 45.54 13.63 -29.97
C LEU A 420 45.28 12.75 -28.75
N ILE A 421 46.32 12.42 -27.97
CA ILE A 421 46.14 11.63 -26.73
C ILE A 421 45.40 12.41 -25.68
N THR A 422 45.66 13.72 -25.55
CA THR A 422 44.91 14.61 -24.64
C THR A 422 43.44 14.72 -25.06
N TYR A 423 43.15 14.82 -26.37
CA TYR A 423 41.79 14.81 -26.89
C TYR A 423 41.06 13.51 -26.50
N ASN A 424 41.71 12.36 -26.68
CA ASN A 424 41.16 11.06 -26.28
C ASN A 424 40.91 10.96 -24.75
N ALA A 425 41.81 11.50 -23.93
CA ALA A 425 41.63 11.57 -22.48
C ALA A 425 40.47 12.51 -22.08
N LEU A 426 40.31 13.66 -22.77
CA LEU A 426 39.21 14.60 -22.56
C LEU A 426 37.88 14.03 -23.06
N LEU A 427 37.89 13.18 -24.09
CA LEU A 427 36.69 12.55 -24.66
C LEU A 427 35.91 11.76 -23.60
N ALA A 428 36.59 11.05 -22.69
CA ALA A 428 35.95 10.34 -21.58
C ALA A 428 35.12 11.29 -20.70
N TYR A 429 35.60 12.52 -20.45
CA TYR A 429 34.85 13.52 -19.65
C TYR A 429 33.59 14.07 -20.37
N PHE A 430 33.47 13.84 -21.66
CA PHE A 430 32.25 14.19 -22.44
C PHE A 430 31.33 12.99 -22.65
N LEU A 431 31.88 11.82 -23.02
CA LEU A 431 31.08 10.63 -23.35
C LEU A 431 30.62 9.88 -22.09
N ASP A 432 31.47 9.68 -21.06
CA ASP A 432 31.08 8.96 -19.84
C ASP A 432 29.84 9.53 -19.17
N PRO A 433 29.67 10.87 -19.02
CA PRO A 433 28.43 11.44 -18.51
C PRO A 433 27.19 11.12 -19.36
N ILE A 434 27.31 11.13 -20.68
CA ILE A 434 26.23 10.77 -21.59
C ILE A 434 25.86 9.28 -21.40
N GLU A 435 26.89 8.44 -21.24
CA GLU A 435 26.70 7.01 -20.96
C GLU A 435 26.08 6.73 -19.62
N ASN A 436 26.44 7.50 -18.58
CA ASN A 436 25.81 7.44 -17.26
C ASN A 436 24.30 7.73 -17.35
N LEU A 437 23.88 8.69 -18.18
CA LEU A 437 22.47 8.97 -18.42
C LEU A 437 21.72 7.77 -19.00
N ILE A 438 22.37 6.97 -19.86
CA ILE A 438 21.83 5.71 -20.35
C ILE A 438 21.75 4.68 -19.23
N GLY A 439 22.80 4.55 -18.43
CA GLY A 439 22.89 3.61 -17.31
C GLY A 439 21.88 3.86 -16.20
N ILE A 440 21.48 5.12 -15.99
CA ILE A 440 20.44 5.50 -15.00
C ILE A 440 19.03 5.11 -15.45
N GLN A 441 18.79 4.95 -16.74
CA GLN A 441 17.46 4.73 -17.30
C GLN A 441 16.68 3.57 -16.66
N PRO A 442 17.26 2.36 -16.44
CA PRO A 442 16.54 1.26 -15.76
C PRO A 442 16.12 1.63 -14.33
N THR A 443 17.00 2.28 -13.58
CA THR A 443 16.75 2.73 -12.21
C THR A 443 15.66 3.80 -12.17
N MET A 444 15.69 4.76 -13.09
CA MET A 444 14.67 5.79 -13.21
C MET A 444 13.29 5.19 -13.53
N GLN A 445 13.22 4.24 -14.48
CA GLN A 445 11.96 3.58 -14.82
C GLN A 445 11.43 2.75 -13.65
N SER A 446 12.30 2.04 -12.95
CA SER A 446 11.93 1.29 -11.74
C SER A 446 11.38 2.21 -10.65
N ALA A 447 12.02 3.36 -10.43
CA ALA A 447 11.59 4.35 -9.45
C ALA A 447 10.27 5.04 -9.84
N LEU A 448 10.05 5.31 -11.13
CA LEU A 448 8.78 5.88 -11.61
C LEU A 448 7.61 4.94 -11.36
N VAL A 449 7.78 3.64 -11.68
CA VAL A 449 6.75 2.62 -11.40
C VAL A 449 6.50 2.46 -9.90
N ALA A 450 7.57 2.39 -9.09
CA ALA A 450 7.48 2.35 -7.64
C ALA A 450 6.78 3.61 -7.08
N GLY A 451 7.12 4.77 -7.61
CA GLY A 451 6.52 6.04 -7.23
C GLY A 451 5.04 6.14 -7.56
N GLU A 452 4.61 5.65 -8.73
CA GLU A 452 3.19 5.55 -9.07
C GLU A 452 2.43 4.70 -8.04
N ARG A 453 2.96 3.53 -7.69
CA ARG A 453 2.36 2.60 -6.71
C ARG A 453 2.30 3.17 -5.28
N LEU A 454 3.35 3.88 -4.84
CA LEU A 454 3.33 4.55 -3.55
C LEU A 454 2.39 5.74 -3.53
N ASN A 455 2.38 6.54 -4.61
CA ASN A 455 1.53 7.72 -4.72
C ASN A 455 0.05 7.38 -4.61
N GLU A 456 -0.36 6.20 -5.09
CA GLU A 456 -1.71 5.70 -4.93
C GLU A 456 -2.14 5.57 -3.47
N ILE A 457 -1.22 5.16 -2.59
CA ILE A 457 -1.51 5.08 -1.15
C ILE A 457 -1.49 6.46 -0.52
N PHE A 458 -0.52 7.30 -0.88
CA PHE A 458 -0.45 8.67 -0.38
C PHE A 458 -1.60 9.58 -0.83
N ASP A 459 -2.30 9.22 -1.90
CA ASP A 459 -3.49 9.95 -2.39
C ASP A 459 -4.77 9.59 -1.61
N LEU A 460 -4.74 8.54 -0.76
CA LEU A 460 -5.84 8.20 0.13
C LEU A 460 -5.86 9.14 1.33
N ASP A 461 -7.05 9.55 1.74
CA ASP A 461 -7.20 10.43 2.89
C ASP A 461 -7.00 9.64 4.19
N PRO A 462 -6.11 10.09 5.09
CA PRO A 462 -5.98 9.46 6.41
C PRO A 462 -7.24 9.70 7.24
N GLU A 463 -7.54 8.76 8.11
CA GLU A 463 -8.70 8.85 9.02
C GLU A 463 -8.60 10.09 9.93
N LYS A 464 -7.37 10.43 10.36
CA LYS A 464 -7.05 11.62 11.17
C LYS A 464 -6.55 12.75 10.27
N GLY A 465 -7.41 13.28 9.38
CA GLY A 465 -7.09 14.46 8.55
C GLY A 465 -7.34 15.78 9.29
N GLU A 466 -7.04 16.92 8.62
CA GLU A 466 -7.24 18.28 9.19
C GLU A 466 -8.68 18.51 9.67
N LYS A 467 -9.67 17.89 9.05
CA LYS A 467 -11.07 17.99 9.45
C LYS A 467 -11.35 17.37 10.82
N GLU A 468 -10.54 16.40 11.26
CA GLU A 468 -10.72 15.72 12.53
C GLU A 468 -10.34 16.61 13.73
N TYR A 469 -9.37 17.52 13.56
CA TYR A 469 -8.95 18.44 14.61
C TYR A 469 -10.03 19.47 14.99
N ASN A 470 -10.97 19.75 14.10
CA ASN A 470 -12.06 20.71 14.34
C ASN A 470 -13.30 20.06 14.94
N LYS A 471 -13.28 18.77 15.23
CA LYS A 471 -14.40 18.05 15.82
C LYS A 471 -14.42 18.19 17.34
N VAL A 472 -15.60 17.92 17.92
CA VAL A 472 -15.82 17.99 19.37
C VAL A 472 -15.04 16.89 20.07
N SER A 473 -14.40 17.25 21.18
CA SER A 473 -13.65 16.34 22.07
C SER A 473 -14.34 16.31 23.43
N PRO A 474 -15.34 15.42 23.66
CA PRO A 474 -16.03 15.31 24.93
C PRO A 474 -15.08 14.91 26.03
N LYS A 475 -15.05 15.65 27.15
CA LYS A 475 -14.18 15.31 28.28
C LYS A 475 -14.61 13.99 28.97
N GLN A 476 -15.90 13.69 28.93
CA GLN A 476 -16.50 12.47 29.46
C GLN A 476 -17.77 12.18 28.67
N LEU A 477 -18.05 10.90 28.43
CA LEU A 477 -19.31 10.44 27.90
C LEU A 477 -20.12 9.84 29.05
N SER A 478 -21.43 10.10 29.12
CA SER A 478 -22.29 9.42 30.07
C SER A 478 -22.48 7.94 29.71
N GLY A 479 -22.24 7.60 28.46
CA GLY A 479 -22.32 6.25 27.94
C GLY A 479 -23.69 5.92 27.34
N SER A 480 -24.57 6.90 27.12
CA SER A 480 -25.81 6.67 26.39
C SER A 480 -25.55 6.61 24.89
N ILE A 481 -26.27 5.75 24.17
CA ILE A 481 -26.12 5.55 22.74
C ILE A 481 -27.50 5.49 22.10
N ALA A 482 -27.72 6.24 21.02
CA ALA A 482 -28.92 6.17 20.22
C ALA A 482 -28.59 5.93 18.74
N CYS A 483 -29.21 4.91 18.17
CA CYS A 483 -29.14 4.60 16.75
C CYS A 483 -30.52 4.78 16.13
N SER A 484 -30.63 5.56 15.05
CA SER A 484 -31.87 5.86 14.36
C SER A 484 -31.82 5.47 12.90
N ASN A 485 -32.62 4.48 12.50
CA ASN A 485 -32.77 4.01 11.11
C ASN A 485 -31.43 3.72 10.41
N VAL A 486 -30.47 3.13 11.13
CA VAL A 486 -29.13 2.85 10.63
C VAL A 486 -29.17 1.77 9.57
N THR A 487 -28.79 2.13 8.34
CA THR A 487 -28.61 1.20 7.22
C THR A 487 -27.15 1.19 6.84
N PHE A 488 -26.58 -0.01 6.74
CA PHE A 488 -25.16 -0.19 6.46
C PHE A 488 -24.88 -1.37 5.52
N ARG A 489 -23.91 -1.16 4.65
CA ARG A 489 -23.32 -2.20 3.77
C ARG A 489 -21.79 -2.00 3.66
N TYR A 490 -21.06 -3.09 3.51
CA TYR A 490 -19.65 -3.03 3.16
C TYR A 490 -19.50 -2.78 1.66
N GLY A 491 -18.78 -1.71 1.31
CA GLY A 491 -18.62 -1.31 -0.07
C GLY A 491 -19.95 -1.08 -0.78
N THR A 492 -20.16 -1.78 -1.89
CA THR A 492 -21.39 -1.69 -2.71
C THR A 492 -22.19 -3.00 -2.73
N ARG A 493 -22.05 -3.82 -1.69
CA ARG A 493 -22.74 -5.09 -1.55
C ARG A 493 -24.16 -4.93 -1.01
N LYS A 494 -24.84 -6.05 -0.75
CA LYS A 494 -26.13 -6.07 -0.07
C LYS A 494 -26.02 -5.46 1.32
N ASN A 495 -27.06 -4.81 1.76
CA ASN A 495 -27.12 -4.28 3.10
C ASN A 495 -26.92 -5.39 4.14
N VAL A 496 -26.08 -5.10 5.12
CA VAL A 496 -25.85 -5.95 6.30
C VAL A 496 -26.75 -5.50 7.45
N LEU A 497 -27.03 -4.19 7.53
CA LEU A 497 -28.01 -3.62 8.45
C LEU A 497 -29.07 -2.85 7.66
N ASN A 498 -30.34 -3.02 8.03
CA ASN A 498 -31.48 -2.41 7.37
C ASN A 498 -32.34 -1.66 8.39
N ALA A 499 -32.26 -0.32 8.37
CA ALA A 499 -33.05 0.59 9.20
C ALA A 499 -33.07 0.20 10.70
N VAL A 500 -31.91 -0.16 11.26
CA VAL A 500 -31.74 -0.57 12.64
C VAL A 500 -31.89 0.63 13.57
N SER A 501 -32.82 0.53 14.56
CA SER A 501 -33.02 1.57 15.55
C SER A 501 -33.03 0.97 16.95
N PHE A 502 -32.26 1.55 17.87
CA PHE A 502 -32.20 1.18 19.28
C PHE A 502 -31.67 2.32 20.14
N SER A 503 -31.93 2.25 21.43
CA SER A 503 -31.37 3.14 22.44
C SER A 503 -30.76 2.34 23.59
N ILE A 504 -29.67 2.84 24.14
CA ILE A 504 -28.97 2.32 25.30
C ILE A 504 -28.84 3.45 26.29
N ASP A 505 -29.33 3.28 27.50
CA ASP A 505 -29.16 4.26 28.55
C ASP A 505 -27.79 4.06 29.24
N SER A 506 -27.24 5.15 29.76
CA SER A 506 -25.99 5.16 30.51
C SER A 506 -25.96 4.10 31.62
N GLY A 507 -24.85 3.40 31.77
CA GLY A 507 -24.64 2.39 32.80
C GLY A 507 -25.46 1.11 32.62
N ASN A 508 -26.17 0.94 31.52
CA ASN A 508 -26.90 -0.29 31.23
C ASN A 508 -26.02 -1.37 30.61
N GLN A 509 -26.34 -2.61 30.93
CA GLN A 509 -25.77 -3.79 30.28
C GLN A 509 -26.76 -4.29 29.24
N ILE A 510 -26.35 -4.28 27.97
CA ILE A 510 -27.19 -4.74 26.85
C ILE A 510 -26.53 -5.89 26.10
N ALA A 511 -27.34 -6.68 25.40
CA ALA A 511 -26.85 -7.77 24.58
C ALA A 511 -27.49 -7.78 23.19
N PHE A 512 -26.66 -8.04 22.16
CA PHE A 512 -27.12 -8.39 20.82
C PHE A 512 -26.99 -9.89 20.59
N VAL A 513 -28.07 -10.54 20.18
CA VAL A 513 -28.15 -11.98 19.90
C VAL A 513 -28.73 -12.24 18.53
N GLY A 514 -28.52 -13.41 17.98
CA GLY A 514 -29.07 -13.84 16.69
C GLY A 514 -28.12 -14.81 15.99
N GLU A 515 -28.56 -15.34 14.86
CA GLU A 515 -27.74 -16.26 14.05
C GLU A 515 -26.44 -15.61 13.55
N SER A 516 -25.47 -16.45 13.16
CA SER A 516 -24.24 -15.95 12.53
C SER A 516 -24.57 -15.19 11.24
N GLY A 517 -23.92 -14.03 11.02
CA GLY A 517 -24.22 -13.17 9.86
C GLY A 517 -25.43 -12.24 10.00
N SER A 518 -26.12 -12.20 11.15
CA SER A 518 -27.27 -11.28 11.38
C SER A 518 -26.88 -9.80 11.51
N GLY A 519 -25.57 -9.46 11.56
CA GLY A 519 -25.07 -8.07 11.59
C GLY A 519 -24.56 -7.58 12.96
N LYS A 520 -24.48 -8.43 13.98
CA LYS A 520 -24.04 -8.08 15.36
C LYS A 520 -22.68 -7.41 15.42
N THR A 521 -21.64 -8.07 14.90
CA THR A 521 -20.27 -7.51 14.83
C THR A 521 -20.20 -6.24 13.97
N THR A 522 -21.10 -6.09 13.00
CA THR A 522 -21.18 -4.86 12.20
C THR A 522 -21.64 -3.67 13.04
N ILE A 523 -22.57 -3.89 14.00
CA ILE A 523 -22.98 -2.84 14.95
C ILE A 523 -21.79 -2.39 15.78
N SER A 524 -20.99 -3.31 16.36
CA SER A 524 -19.82 -2.93 17.15
C SER A 524 -18.79 -2.12 16.33
N LYS A 525 -18.57 -2.51 15.07
CA LYS A 525 -17.67 -1.77 14.18
C LYS A 525 -18.18 -0.35 13.86
N LEU A 526 -19.49 -0.17 13.72
CA LEU A 526 -20.09 1.15 13.54
C LEU A 526 -19.98 1.99 14.82
N LEU A 527 -20.25 1.39 15.98
CA LEU A 527 -20.08 2.06 17.28
C LEU A 527 -18.62 2.46 17.54
N MET A 528 -17.64 1.69 17.11
CA MET A 528 -16.21 2.07 17.16
C MET A 528 -15.83 3.17 16.17
N GLY A 529 -16.75 3.61 15.31
CA GLY A 529 -16.48 4.57 14.25
C GLY A 529 -15.48 4.06 13.21
N TYR A 530 -15.37 2.73 13.02
CA TYR A 530 -14.54 2.15 11.93
C TYR A 530 -15.18 2.36 10.57
N TYR A 531 -16.50 2.48 10.53
CA TYR A 531 -17.31 2.75 9.35
C TYR A 531 -18.36 3.79 9.64
N GLU A 532 -18.85 4.44 8.59
CA GLU A 532 -19.99 5.37 8.64
C GLU A 532 -21.21 4.70 8.01
N PRO A 533 -22.40 4.82 8.60
CA PRO A 533 -23.63 4.29 8.00
C PRO A 533 -23.95 5.04 6.70
N GLN A 534 -24.57 4.35 5.73
CA GLN A 534 -25.08 4.97 4.51
C GLN A 534 -26.33 5.83 4.76
N GLN A 535 -27.16 5.38 5.68
CA GLN A 535 -28.37 6.11 6.10
C GLN A 535 -28.56 5.95 7.61
N GLY A 536 -29.26 6.91 8.22
CA GLY A 536 -29.50 6.95 9.64
C GLY A 536 -28.32 7.55 10.42
N ASP A 537 -28.52 7.72 11.72
CA ASP A 537 -27.64 8.47 12.59
C ASP A 537 -27.30 7.68 13.86
N ILE A 538 -26.11 7.90 14.37
CA ILE A 538 -25.60 7.32 15.62
C ILE A 538 -25.18 8.49 16.52
N TYR A 539 -25.71 8.51 17.75
CA TYR A 539 -25.42 9.51 18.76
C TYR A 539 -24.80 8.86 20.00
N TYR A 540 -23.84 9.55 20.57
CA TYR A 540 -23.28 9.32 21.89
C TYR A 540 -23.66 10.50 22.77
N ASP A 541 -24.47 10.26 23.78
CA ASP A 541 -25.15 11.30 24.53
C ASP A 541 -25.86 12.27 23.55
N ASP A 542 -25.53 13.55 23.57
CA ASP A 542 -26.11 14.56 22.64
C ASP A 542 -25.24 14.76 21.37
N TYR A 543 -24.14 14.03 21.23
CA TYR A 543 -23.19 14.24 20.11
C TYR A 543 -23.42 13.25 18.99
N HIS A 544 -23.57 13.74 17.77
CA HIS A 544 -23.55 12.87 16.59
C HIS A 544 -22.15 12.31 16.34
N ILE A 545 -22.03 11.01 16.01
CA ILE A 545 -20.73 10.33 15.83
C ILE A 545 -19.78 11.03 14.84
N LYS A 546 -20.32 11.70 13.81
CA LYS A 546 -19.53 12.45 12.82
C LYS A 546 -18.92 13.74 13.39
N GLU A 547 -19.46 14.26 14.47
CA GLU A 547 -19.03 15.50 15.13
C GLU A 547 -17.95 15.23 16.19
N ILE A 548 -17.88 14.01 16.69
CA ILE A 548 -16.90 13.61 17.71
C ILE A 548 -15.54 13.31 17.04
N ASN A 549 -14.45 13.77 17.69
CA ASN A 549 -13.10 13.36 17.30
C ASN A 549 -12.93 11.86 17.53
N ARG A 550 -12.54 11.12 16.49
CA ARG A 550 -12.43 9.65 16.53
C ARG A 550 -11.42 9.13 17.54
N THR A 551 -10.36 9.90 17.80
CA THR A 551 -9.36 9.53 18.82
C THR A 551 -9.99 9.56 20.19
N ASP A 552 -10.71 10.65 20.51
CA ASP A 552 -11.35 10.83 21.80
C ASP A 552 -12.50 9.84 22.00
N LEU A 553 -13.31 9.60 20.96
CA LEU A 553 -14.33 8.55 21.00
C LEU A 553 -13.71 7.18 21.33
N ARG A 554 -12.64 6.80 20.61
CA ARG A 554 -11.96 5.52 20.84
C ARG A 554 -11.21 5.49 22.17
N ASN A 555 -10.81 6.60 22.73
CA ASN A 555 -10.25 6.64 24.09
C ASN A 555 -11.30 6.35 25.17
N ARG A 556 -12.58 6.66 24.91
CA ARG A 556 -13.70 6.43 25.82
C ARG A 556 -14.35 5.06 25.67
N ILE A 557 -14.14 4.39 24.53
CA ILE A 557 -14.70 3.07 24.26
C ILE A 557 -13.60 2.04 24.32
N ALA A 558 -13.76 0.98 25.11
CA ALA A 558 -12.94 -0.21 25.02
C ALA A 558 -13.64 -1.29 24.22
N TYR A 559 -12.92 -1.94 23.31
CA TYR A 559 -13.42 -3.00 22.45
C TYR A 559 -12.58 -4.26 22.58
N VAL A 560 -13.21 -5.34 22.97
CA VAL A 560 -12.62 -6.68 22.99
C VAL A 560 -13.20 -7.43 21.78
N SER A 561 -12.36 -7.64 20.78
CA SER A 561 -12.75 -8.36 19.54
C SER A 561 -12.82 -9.86 19.76
N GLN A 562 -13.54 -10.55 18.90
CA GLN A 562 -13.65 -12.01 18.87
C GLN A 562 -12.27 -12.68 18.81
N GLU A 563 -11.38 -12.18 17.96
CA GLU A 563 -9.97 -12.57 17.90
C GLU A 563 -9.10 -11.42 18.41
N SER A 564 -8.66 -11.52 19.65
CA SER A 564 -7.80 -10.51 20.26
C SER A 564 -6.35 -10.71 19.87
N PHE A 565 -5.72 -9.66 19.32
CA PHE A 565 -4.32 -9.67 18.89
C PHE A 565 -3.37 -9.19 20.00
N PHE A 566 -2.21 -9.86 20.12
CA PHE A 566 -1.15 -9.49 21.03
C PHE A 566 0.17 -9.33 20.26
N PHE A 567 0.93 -8.30 20.63
CA PHE A 567 2.26 -8.08 20.07
C PHE A 567 3.29 -8.94 20.80
N SER A 568 4.35 -9.33 20.07
CA SER A 568 5.52 -9.92 20.72
C SER A 568 6.12 -8.92 21.69
N GLY A 569 6.30 -9.33 22.94
CA GLY A 569 6.74 -8.47 24.05
C GLY A 569 6.24 -9.01 25.39
N SER A 570 6.48 -8.31 26.49
CA SER A 570 6.03 -8.76 27.81
C SER A 570 4.49 -8.68 27.95
N ILE A 571 3.93 -9.44 28.89
CA ILE A 571 2.53 -9.30 29.30
C ILE A 571 2.28 -7.85 29.75
N PHE A 572 3.23 -7.28 30.49
CA PHE A 572 3.17 -5.91 30.96
C PHE A 572 3.07 -4.90 29.82
N ASP A 573 3.91 -5.02 28.78
CA ASP A 573 3.86 -4.14 27.61
C ASP A 573 2.55 -4.25 26.85
N ASN A 574 2.03 -5.47 26.68
CA ASN A 574 0.76 -5.71 26.02
C ASN A 574 -0.43 -5.13 26.80
N LEU A 575 -0.41 -5.17 28.13
CA LEU A 575 -1.44 -4.58 28.97
C LEU A 575 -1.43 -3.05 28.90
N ARG A 576 -0.26 -2.43 28.80
CA ARG A 576 -0.10 -0.97 28.68
C ARG A 576 -0.30 -0.45 27.27
N PHE A 577 -0.50 -1.31 26.29
CA PHE A 577 -0.60 -0.91 24.90
C PHE A 577 -1.72 0.10 24.65
N GLY A 578 -1.35 1.28 24.13
CA GLY A 578 -2.29 2.35 23.78
C GLY A 578 -2.78 3.21 24.95
N LEU A 579 -2.23 3.06 26.15
CA LEU A 579 -2.55 3.92 27.29
C LEU A 579 -1.73 5.22 27.22
N GLU A 580 -2.39 6.37 27.36
CA GLU A 580 -1.75 7.70 27.35
C GLU A 580 -1.24 8.12 28.75
N TYR A 581 -1.58 7.39 29.79
CA TYR A 581 -1.19 7.68 31.18
C TYR A 581 -0.31 6.57 31.76
N GLN A 582 0.48 6.95 32.80
CA GLN A 582 1.30 5.98 33.49
C GLN A 582 0.42 5.13 34.42
N VAL A 583 0.48 3.83 34.23
CA VAL A 583 -0.22 2.82 35.02
C VAL A 583 0.77 2.20 35.97
N THR A 584 0.41 2.11 37.26
CA THR A 584 1.22 1.43 38.28
C THR A 584 1.09 -0.10 38.13
N LEU A 585 2.06 -0.84 38.66
CA LEU A 585 1.97 -2.31 38.68
C LEU A 585 0.77 -2.77 39.54
N GLU A 586 0.42 -2.01 40.57
CA GLU A 586 -0.74 -2.30 41.42
C GLU A 586 -2.06 -2.18 40.67
N ASP A 587 -2.22 -1.13 39.86
CA ASP A 587 -3.41 -0.99 38.97
C ASP A 587 -3.53 -2.18 38.01
N ILE A 588 -2.41 -2.61 37.41
CA ILE A 588 -2.38 -3.75 36.51
C ILE A 588 -2.77 -5.03 37.24
N ILE A 589 -2.21 -5.28 38.39
CA ILE A 589 -2.53 -6.45 39.22
C ILE A 589 -4.01 -6.47 39.60
N GLN A 590 -4.56 -5.32 40.03
CA GLN A 590 -5.97 -5.24 40.38
C GLN A 590 -6.88 -5.58 39.20
N VAL A 591 -6.66 -4.97 38.05
CA VAL A 591 -7.45 -5.23 36.86
C VAL A 591 -7.28 -6.68 36.34
N CYS A 592 -6.09 -7.26 36.50
CA CYS A 592 -5.87 -8.67 36.16
C CYS A 592 -6.58 -9.63 37.14
N LYS A 593 -6.78 -9.24 38.40
CA LYS A 593 -7.64 -9.98 39.35
C LYS A 593 -9.10 -9.88 38.93
N ASP A 594 -9.56 -8.67 38.58
CA ASP A 594 -10.93 -8.44 38.14
C ASP A 594 -11.25 -9.27 36.86
N ALA A 595 -10.27 -9.40 35.95
CA ALA A 595 -10.38 -10.22 34.74
C ALA A 595 -10.04 -11.71 34.93
N ALA A 596 -9.85 -12.19 36.16
CA ALA A 596 -9.50 -13.58 36.52
C ALA A 596 -8.26 -14.13 35.76
N VAL A 597 -7.24 -13.29 35.53
CA VAL A 597 -6.00 -13.70 34.83
C VAL A 597 -4.75 -13.57 35.70
N HIS A 598 -4.87 -12.90 36.87
CA HIS A 598 -3.72 -12.64 37.77
C HIS A 598 -3.07 -13.92 38.29
N ASP A 599 -3.87 -14.89 38.74
CA ASP A 599 -3.36 -16.13 39.35
C ASP A 599 -2.51 -16.90 38.34
N PHE A 600 -3.02 -17.05 37.12
CA PHE A 600 -2.25 -17.63 36.00
C PHE A 600 -0.94 -16.87 35.76
N ILE A 601 -0.97 -15.52 35.70
CA ILE A 601 0.24 -14.74 35.45
C ILE A 601 1.24 -14.89 36.62
N SER A 602 0.76 -14.96 37.85
CA SER A 602 1.62 -15.08 39.06
C SER A 602 2.35 -16.42 39.15
N GLU A 603 1.81 -17.48 38.52
CA GLU A 603 2.42 -18.82 38.41
C GLU A 603 3.54 -18.88 37.36
N LEU A 604 3.56 -17.92 36.40
CA LEU A 604 4.60 -17.89 35.36
C LEU A 604 5.97 -17.49 35.96
N PRO A 605 7.09 -18.07 35.49
CA PRO A 605 8.42 -17.82 36.02
C PRO A 605 8.80 -16.33 36.07
N LEU A 606 8.44 -15.57 35.03
CA LEU A 606 8.72 -14.13 34.92
C LEU A 606 7.48 -13.26 35.20
N ARG A 607 6.38 -13.84 35.65
CA ARG A 607 5.11 -13.15 35.94
C ARG A 607 4.73 -12.17 34.84
N TYR A 608 4.52 -10.90 35.11
CA TYR A 608 4.16 -9.87 34.16
C TYR A 608 5.24 -9.56 33.10
N GLU A 609 6.51 -9.89 33.37
CA GLU A 609 7.61 -9.77 32.41
C GLU A 609 7.73 -10.99 31.48
N THR A 610 6.85 -11.98 31.61
CA THR A 610 6.80 -13.13 30.69
C THR A 610 6.56 -12.66 29.27
N LEU A 611 7.41 -13.10 28.35
CA LEU A 611 7.31 -12.74 26.94
C LEU A 611 6.19 -13.52 26.26
N LEU A 612 5.35 -12.81 25.55
CA LEU A 612 4.37 -13.35 24.65
C LEU A 612 5.03 -13.56 23.28
N GLU A 613 4.82 -14.73 22.71
CA GLU A 613 5.16 -15.00 21.31
C GLU A 613 4.21 -14.29 20.35
N GLU A 614 4.43 -14.45 19.04
CA GLU A 614 3.58 -13.85 18.03
C GLU A 614 2.11 -14.24 18.25
N ASN A 615 1.26 -13.21 18.36
CA ASN A 615 -0.16 -13.33 18.67
C ASN A 615 -0.47 -14.13 19.96
N ALA A 616 0.45 -14.11 20.94
CA ALA A 616 0.35 -14.87 22.21
C ALA A 616 0.04 -16.35 21.98
N SER A 617 0.72 -16.98 21.01
CA SER A 617 0.55 -18.40 20.64
C SER A 617 0.87 -19.35 21.82
N ASN A 618 1.70 -18.88 22.76
CA ASN A 618 2.04 -19.58 23.99
C ASN A 618 0.95 -19.52 25.09
N LEU A 619 -0.19 -18.85 24.85
CA LEU A 619 -1.31 -18.81 25.78
C LEU A 619 -2.51 -19.61 25.26
N SER A 620 -3.32 -20.17 26.17
CA SER A 620 -4.60 -20.77 25.80
C SER A 620 -5.61 -19.70 25.31
N GLY A 621 -6.65 -20.13 24.59
CA GLY A 621 -7.70 -19.23 24.11
C GLY A 621 -8.37 -18.45 25.23
N GLY A 622 -8.69 -19.10 26.35
CA GLY A 622 -9.28 -18.46 27.53
C GLY A 622 -8.33 -17.49 28.23
N GLN A 623 -7.04 -17.82 28.33
CA GLN A 623 -6.02 -16.93 28.87
C GLN A 623 -5.87 -15.67 28.02
N ARG A 624 -5.83 -15.80 26.68
CA ARG A 624 -5.82 -14.66 25.76
C ARG A 624 -7.05 -13.78 25.93
N GLN A 625 -8.24 -14.37 26.01
CA GLN A 625 -9.49 -13.61 26.20
C GLN A 625 -9.49 -12.81 27.49
N ARG A 626 -9.11 -13.43 28.62
CA ARG A 626 -9.02 -12.74 29.93
C ARG A 626 -7.99 -11.61 29.91
N LEU A 627 -6.84 -11.85 29.28
CA LEU A 627 -5.81 -10.81 29.14
C LEU A 627 -6.29 -9.65 28.26
N ALA A 628 -7.08 -9.91 27.22
CA ALA A 628 -7.70 -8.87 26.39
C ALA A 628 -8.75 -8.05 27.16
N ILE A 629 -9.53 -8.70 28.02
CA ILE A 629 -10.47 -8.02 28.91
C ILE A 629 -9.71 -7.13 29.89
N ALA A 630 -8.62 -7.63 30.53
CA ALA A 630 -7.79 -6.84 31.42
C ALA A 630 -7.21 -5.61 30.71
N ARG A 631 -6.68 -5.76 29.48
CA ARG A 631 -6.20 -4.66 28.66
C ARG A 631 -7.29 -3.62 28.38
N ALA A 632 -8.51 -4.07 28.08
CA ALA A 632 -9.65 -3.19 27.85
C ALA A 632 -10.07 -2.40 29.09
N LEU A 633 -10.07 -3.03 30.26
CA LEU A 633 -10.41 -2.40 31.54
C LEU A 633 -9.37 -1.37 32.01
N LEU A 634 -8.07 -1.64 31.76
CA LEU A 634 -7.01 -0.67 32.06
C LEU A 634 -7.22 0.67 31.36
N LYS A 635 -7.94 0.71 30.26
CA LYS A 635 -8.29 1.93 29.55
C LYS A 635 -9.26 2.83 30.31
N LYS A 636 -9.91 2.32 31.36
CA LYS A 636 -10.95 3.00 32.16
C LYS A 636 -12.06 3.59 31.26
N PRO A 637 -12.73 2.75 30.43
CA PRO A 637 -13.67 3.21 29.43
C PRO A 637 -14.99 3.67 30.04
N ASP A 638 -15.69 4.60 29.35
CA ASP A 638 -17.08 4.93 29.65
C ASP A 638 -18.04 3.87 29.05
N ILE A 639 -17.60 3.22 27.95
CA ILE A 639 -18.36 2.17 27.23
C ILE A 639 -17.45 0.98 26.98
N LEU A 640 -17.89 -0.22 27.36
CA LEU A 640 -17.18 -1.49 27.10
C LEU A 640 -17.97 -2.33 26.10
N ILE A 641 -17.37 -2.66 24.97
CA ILE A 641 -17.95 -3.53 23.93
C ILE A 641 -17.21 -4.87 23.94
N LEU A 642 -17.93 -5.96 24.13
CA LEU A 642 -17.43 -7.33 24.16
C LEU A 642 -18.02 -8.11 23.00
N ASP A 643 -17.19 -8.42 21.98
CA ASP A 643 -17.61 -9.18 20.81
C ASP A 643 -17.15 -10.64 20.95
N GLU A 644 -18.09 -11.52 21.36
CA GLU A 644 -17.86 -12.94 21.64
C GLU A 644 -16.71 -13.22 22.64
N ALA A 645 -16.44 -12.25 23.54
CA ALA A 645 -15.29 -12.28 24.45
C ALA A 645 -15.40 -13.33 25.57
N THR A 646 -16.43 -14.17 25.61
CA THR A 646 -16.59 -15.23 26.61
C THR A 646 -16.65 -16.64 26.00
N SER A 647 -16.54 -16.75 24.67
CA SER A 647 -16.74 -18.01 23.93
C SER A 647 -15.76 -19.12 24.31
N ASN A 648 -14.51 -18.77 24.68
CA ASN A 648 -13.45 -19.72 25.01
C ASN A 648 -13.21 -19.87 26.53
N LEU A 649 -14.13 -19.38 27.35
CA LEU A 649 -14.01 -19.49 28.81
C LEU A 649 -14.70 -20.75 29.33
N ASP A 650 -14.15 -21.32 30.39
CA ASP A 650 -14.80 -22.33 31.21
C ASP A 650 -15.92 -21.70 32.07
N SER A 651 -16.88 -22.52 32.51
CA SER A 651 -18.08 -22.05 33.21
C SER A 651 -17.78 -21.28 34.52
N THR A 652 -16.70 -21.66 35.23
CA THR A 652 -16.29 -20.99 36.47
C THR A 652 -15.75 -19.57 36.17
N THR A 653 -14.88 -19.46 35.18
CA THR A 653 -14.31 -18.19 34.72
C THR A 653 -15.39 -17.30 34.09
N GLU A 654 -16.30 -17.88 33.29
CA GLU A 654 -17.44 -17.15 32.70
C GLU A 654 -18.28 -16.49 33.79
N LYS A 655 -18.61 -17.22 34.88
CA LYS A 655 -19.34 -16.67 36.03
C LYS A 655 -18.61 -15.49 36.66
N HIS A 656 -17.31 -15.62 36.89
CA HIS A 656 -16.49 -14.53 37.45
C HIS A 656 -16.53 -13.26 36.56
N ILE A 657 -16.40 -13.44 35.24
CA ILE A 657 -16.50 -12.32 34.29
C ILE A 657 -17.90 -11.68 34.31
N ILE A 658 -18.96 -12.48 34.42
CA ILE A 658 -20.34 -11.95 34.53
C ILE A 658 -20.48 -11.11 35.80
N ASP A 659 -19.96 -11.57 36.92
CA ASP A 659 -20.03 -10.82 38.19
C ASP A 659 -19.21 -9.52 38.11
N MET A 660 -18.02 -9.54 37.50
CA MET A 660 -17.21 -8.35 37.19
C MET A 660 -18.01 -7.35 36.31
N LEU A 661 -18.69 -7.82 35.24
CA LEU A 661 -19.50 -6.96 34.37
C LEU A 661 -20.66 -6.28 35.12
N ARG A 662 -21.24 -6.96 36.12
CA ARG A 662 -22.25 -6.36 37.02
C ARG A 662 -21.65 -5.25 37.88
N GLU A 663 -20.44 -5.45 38.40
CA GLU A 663 -19.74 -4.41 39.17
C GLU A 663 -19.42 -3.19 38.31
N LEU A 664 -18.96 -3.38 37.06
CA LEU A 664 -18.70 -2.29 36.12
C LEU A 664 -19.97 -1.48 35.84
N ARG A 665 -21.11 -2.15 35.65
CA ARG A 665 -22.40 -1.51 35.51
C ARG A 665 -22.73 -0.65 36.73
N ASN A 666 -22.51 -1.17 37.94
CA ASN A 666 -22.74 -0.42 39.18
C ASN A 666 -21.83 0.82 39.34
N LYS A 667 -20.68 0.81 38.63
CA LYS A 667 -19.77 1.97 38.50
C LYS A 667 -20.19 2.95 37.41
N GLY A 668 -21.33 2.71 36.73
CA GLY A 668 -21.88 3.58 35.65
C GLY A 668 -21.29 3.33 34.26
N ILE A 669 -20.53 2.24 34.05
CA ILE A 669 -19.98 1.89 32.74
C ILE A 669 -21.07 1.19 31.92
N THR A 670 -21.28 1.67 30.69
CA THR A 670 -22.21 1.01 29.74
C THR A 670 -21.53 -0.21 29.13
N VAL A 671 -22.18 -1.37 29.18
CA VAL A 671 -21.65 -2.64 28.68
C VAL A 671 -22.48 -3.15 27.53
N ILE A 672 -21.85 -3.38 26.37
CA ILE A 672 -22.47 -3.92 25.17
C ILE A 672 -21.87 -5.30 24.92
N MET A 673 -22.69 -6.33 24.92
CA MET A 673 -22.27 -7.70 24.65
C MET A 673 -22.81 -8.20 23.33
N ILE A 674 -21.96 -8.76 22.51
CA ILE A 674 -22.34 -9.60 21.38
C ILE A 674 -22.03 -11.03 21.80
N ALA A 675 -23.04 -11.84 22.01
CA ALA A 675 -22.85 -13.16 22.56
C ALA A 675 -23.52 -14.25 21.70
N HIS A 676 -22.79 -15.36 21.58
CA HIS A 676 -23.32 -16.63 21.10
C HIS A 676 -23.83 -17.51 22.25
N ARG A 677 -23.28 -17.35 23.47
CA ARG A 677 -23.74 -18.06 24.65
C ARG A 677 -24.83 -17.25 25.35
N LEU A 678 -26.03 -17.80 25.41
CA LEU A 678 -27.16 -17.12 26.00
C LEU A 678 -27.09 -17.07 27.54
N SER A 679 -26.32 -17.96 28.20
CA SER A 679 -26.02 -17.94 29.62
C SER A 679 -25.37 -16.61 30.08
N THR A 680 -24.54 -16.03 29.24
CA THR A 680 -23.81 -14.79 29.56
C THR A 680 -24.73 -13.56 29.59
N ILE A 681 -25.81 -13.57 28.82
CA ILE A 681 -26.64 -12.39 28.58
C ILE A 681 -27.98 -12.38 29.38
N GLN A 682 -28.31 -13.44 30.06
CA GLN A 682 -29.56 -13.53 30.82
C GLN A 682 -29.72 -12.41 31.85
N HIS A 683 -28.64 -11.80 32.29
CA HIS A 683 -28.60 -10.71 33.25
C HIS A 683 -28.53 -9.31 32.61
N ALA A 684 -28.57 -9.23 31.26
CA ALA A 684 -28.62 -7.96 30.56
C ALA A 684 -29.94 -7.21 30.85
N ASN A 685 -29.84 -5.89 31.00
CA ASN A 685 -31.04 -5.06 31.20
C ASN A 685 -31.96 -5.12 29.99
N LYS A 686 -31.37 -5.25 28.79
CA LYS A 686 -32.09 -5.33 27.52
C LYS A 686 -31.35 -6.21 26.53
N ILE A 687 -32.10 -7.07 25.86
CA ILE A 687 -31.58 -7.95 24.82
C ILE A 687 -32.23 -7.54 23.51
N PHE A 688 -31.42 -7.40 22.45
CA PHE A 688 -31.84 -7.13 21.08
C PHE A 688 -31.61 -8.38 20.24
N VAL A 689 -32.67 -8.92 19.67
CA VAL A 689 -32.62 -10.12 18.80
C VAL A 689 -32.53 -9.66 17.35
N MET A 690 -31.50 -10.09 16.67
CA MET A 690 -31.20 -9.70 15.29
C MET A 690 -31.44 -10.85 14.32
N GLU A 691 -32.15 -10.56 13.24
CA GLU A 691 -32.29 -11.45 12.09
C GLU A 691 -32.09 -10.66 10.78
N LYS A 692 -31.26 -11.16 9.88
CA LYS A 692 -31.01 -10.59 8.52
C LYS A 692 -30.82 -9.07 8.51
N GLY A 693 -30.10 -8.55 9.51
CA GLY A 693 -29.75 -7.12 9.59
C GLY A 693 -30.82 -6.22 10.18
N THR A 694 -31.86 -6.77 10.81
CA THR A 694 -32.93 -6.03 11.50
C THR A 694 -33.04 -6.50 12.95
N ILE A 695 -33.53 -5.63 13.86
CA ILE A 695 -33.93 -6.02 15.21
C ILE A 695 -35.38 -6.47 15.13
N ILE A 696 -35.62 -7.74 15.48
CA ILE A 696 -36.98 -8.34 15.42
C ILE A 696 -37.64 -8.40 16.79
N GLU A 697 -36.88 -8.53 17.88
CA GLU A 697 -37.38 -8.58 19.24
C GLU A 697 -36.48 -7.77 20.16
N GLN A 698 -37.06 -7.20 21.22
CA GLN A 698 -36.30 -6.51 22.27
C GLN A 698 -37.00 -6.59 23.62
N GLY A 699 -36.25 -6.86 24.68
CA GLY A 699 -36.78 -6.98 26.01
C GLY A 699 -35.79 -7.51 27.03
N SER A 700 -36.23 -7.74 28.27
CA SER A 700 -35.50 -8.53 29.25
C SER A 700 -35.52 -10.02 28.91
N HIS A 701 -34.63 -10.80 29.48
CA HIS A 701 -34.60 -12.26 29.33
C HIS A 701 -35.97 -12.91 29.63
N GLU A 702 -36.58 -12.55 30.76
CA GLU A 702 -37.90 -13.09 31.21
C GLU A 702 -38.99 -12.74 30.21
N LYS A 703 -39.05 -11.47 29.76
CA LYS A 703 -40.03 -11.01 28.78
C LYS A 703 -39.93 -11.79 27.47
N LEU A 704 -38.75 -11.91 26.91
CA LEU A 704 -38.53 -12.60 25.64
C LEU A 704 -38.77 -14.10 25.70
N LEU A 705 -38.51 -14.74 26.85
CA LEU A 705 -38.93 -16.14 27.09
C LEU A 705 -40.44 -16.31 27.13
N PHE A 706 -41.14 -15.34 27.75
CA PHE A 706 -42.59 -15.36 27.84
C PHE A 706 -43.27 -15.18 26.47
N GLU A 707 -42.69 -14.31 25.61
CA GLU A 707 -43.21 -14.04 24.26
C GLU A 707 -43.02 -15.23 23.30
N LYS A 708 -42.18 -16.21 23.64
CA LYS A 708 -41.94 -17.45 22.87
C LYS A 708 -41.54 -17.22 21.40
N GLY A 709 -40.86 -16.12 21.11
CA GLY A 709 -40.43 -15.77 19.78
C GLY A 709 -39.08 -16.41 19.38
N GLU A 710 -38.32 -15.69 18.55
CA GLU A 710 -36.99 -16.14 18.05
C GLU A 710 -35.98 -16.30 19.19
N TYR A 711 -36.00 -15.40 20.20
CA TYR A 711 -35.15 -15.54 21.38
C TYR A 711 -35.40 -16.86 22.12
N TYR A 712 -36.68 -17.24 22.30
CA TYR A 712 -37.05 -18.51 22.93
C TYR A 712 -36.53 -19.71 22.11
N ARG A 713 -36.65 -19.64 20.78
CA ARG A 713 -36.10 -20.65 19.88
C ARG A 713 -34.60 -20.85 20.04
N LEU A 714 -33.85 -19.75 20.05
CA LEU A 714 -32.40 -19.75 20.25
C LEU A 714 -32.03 -20.31 21.63
N TRP A 715 -32.75 -19.89 22.68
CA TRP A 715 -32.56 -20.35 24.05
C TRP A 715 -32.79 -21.86 24.17
N LYS A 716 -33.94 -22.35 23.69
CA LYS A 716 -34.30 -23.76 23.72
C LYS A 716 -33.29 -24.64 22.99
N ASN A 717 -32.79 -24.22 21.85
CA ASN A 717 -31.79 -24.97 21.11
C ASN A 717 -30.48 -25.09 21.87
N GLN A 718 -30.08 -24.09 22.66
CA GLN A 718 -28.87 -24.17 23.48
C GLN A 718 -29.06 -25.00 24.78
N THR A 719 -30.19 -24.88 25.42
CA THR A 719 -30.47 -25.62 26.67
C THR A 719 -30.73 -27.10 26.42
N VAL A 720 -31.45 -27.48 25.38
CA VAL A 720 -31.68 -28.90 25.02
C VAL A 720 -30.35 -29.60 24.63
N HIS A 721 -29.43 -28.90 23.99
CA HIS A 721 -28.10 -29.44 23.73
C HIS A 721 -27.28 -29.63 25.02
N ALA A 722 -27.39 -28.72 26.00
CA ALA A 722 -26.71 -28.87 27.29
C ALA A 722 -27.26 -30.04 28.09
N GLU A 723 -28.58 -30.22 28.20
CA GLU A 723 -29.21 -31.35 28.89
C GLU A 723 -28.94 -32.70 28.19
N HIS A 724 -28.84 -32.73 26.88
CA HIS A 724 -28.45 -33.97 26.15
C HIS A 724 -27.00 -34.37 26.38
N ILE A 725 -26.09 -33.44 26.50
CA ILE A 725 -24.68 -33.69 26.81
C ILE A 725 -24.53 -34.15 28.27
N GLU A 726 -25.23 -33.54 29.22
CA GLU A 726 -25.23 -34.01 30.60
C GLU A 726 -25.87 -35.40 30.74
N SER A 727 -26.97 -35.69 30.10
CA SER A 727 -27.60 -37.03 30.16
C SER A 727 -26.76 -38.11 29.49
N GLN A 728 -26.04 -37.84 28.42
CA GLN A 728 -25.09 -38.77 27.81
C GLN A 728 -23.85 -39.00 28.66
N SER A 729 -23.34 -37.96 29.36
CA SER A 729 -22.22 -38.10 30.27
C SER A 729 -22.62 -38.97 31.49
N TYR A 730 -23.80 -38.81 32.07
CA TYR A 730 -24.31 -39.66 33.15
C TYR A 730 -24.55 -41.10 32.67
N ALA A 731 -24.99 -41.32 31.44
CA ALA A 731 -25.16 -42.65 30.85
C ALA A 731 -23.82 -43.39 30.55
N MET A 732 -22.76 -42.68 30.26
CA MET A 732 -21.42 -43.24 30.05
C MET A 732 -20.69 -43.58 31.36
N TRP A 733 -20.99 -42.91 32.46
CA TRP A 733 -20.38 -43.18 33.78
C TRP A 733 -21.17 -44.20 34.61
N GLY A 734 -22.47 -44.38 34.31
CA GLY A 734 -23.32 -45.37 35.02
C GLY A 734 -23.14 -46.81 34.61
N ASN A 735 -22.35 -47.13 33.57
CA ASN A 735 -22.09 -48.49 33.10
C ASN A 735 -20.69 -49.02 33.46
N GLN A 736 -19.98 -48.42 34.40
CA GLN A 736 -18.67 -48.95 34.87
C GLN A 736 -18.71 -49.58 36.28
N ASP A 737 -19.86 -49.70 36.90
CA ASP A 737 -20.04 -50.37 38.22
C ASP A 737 -21.00 -51.61 38.15
N GLU A 738 -20.93 -52.42 37.10
CA GLU A 738 -21.43 -53.81 37.13
C GLU A 738 -20.34 -54.80 36.66
#